data_6eb7e444c30b4adddea8c8c0d3d1fc60
#
_entry.id   6eb7e444c30b4adddea8c8c0d3d1fc60
#
_cell.length_a   1.000
_cell.length_b   1.000
_cell.length_c   1.000
_cell.angle_alpha   90.00
_cell.angle_beta   90.00
_cell.angle_gamma   90.00
#
_symmetry.space_group_name_H-M   'P 1'
#
loop_
_entity.id
_entity.type
_entity.pdbx_description
1 polymer ?
#
loop_
_entity_poly.entity_id
_entity_poly.type
_entity_poly.pdbx_seq_one_letter_code
_entity_poly.pdbx_strand_id
1 'polypeptide(L)'
;FPADLVQRIEVYKNLTPDMEGDAIGGVVNLVMRNAPPDKLFKISLTSGYNQTFVNKPYLSFGTNDIRKRSPYEIHGPNYQATGSDFTKDNLSFRNIQPLPDALGSIVWGQRFFHQKAGIIVAADYQDIKRGSTDFFIPQNNQPQENNAPGLTDFYLNRYSSTLIREGLHSRLDYDFNPGNAITLSQIYVSLKDIESRHQIDTSLTQGRTIPGTGRINISDRSREHLQNIYNATLQGNHQVNAHLSVKWRTAWSVANGLYPDWAELSSGTARIQQPDGSVATSPLLLNPLTRNWLRNRERDISTYLYLDYRLSVKDHELTLSAGGLYRNKERNNFYNDYIFQPAITTNQGQPFTDIYHAQWTNVNGPQNPLGAVANPNTYSARENINAGYFSLKLKGQKAEWIAGIRYETTNQAYISSVDPTVSYGKQGSIRYFDLLPSIQLKYQISDQQILRASGYESLSRPALYDVTFYSVQYEDYQEAGNPFLRRSHADNLDLRYELYSGGLNVIQAGVFYKRIADPYERTLLNAGDELYPIPYQGLSYTPAGVLTSQMRNAPTANACGLEISAVRYFGRLGIQAGYTYTYSNINLPDKFITREDPANPSSNLIPVTRNESRPLQGQSPHLANLGLLYADNLSGWNASLSCTYTGKRIYSASGWYGLDYWQRGYTIMDASVEKKLNKKMKVFLKVTNPLNTTIDVDLHKSNPSYGQGLIPGQRRSDLITVLRQTELPVYYVGLHWNLL
;
A
#
# COMPACT_ATOMS: atom_id res chain seq x y z
N PHE A 1 -5.12 8.65 -12.10
CA PHE A 1 -6.08 9.74 -11.99
C PHE A 1 -5.62 10.89 -12.89
N PRO A 2 -6.42 11.38 -13.87
CA PRO A 2 -6.04 12.50 -14.71
C PRO A 2 -5.89 13.75 -13.84
N ALA A 3 -4.69 14.30 -13.74
CA ALA A 3 -4.42 15.50 -12.95
C ALA A 3 -5.25 16.72 -13.39
N ASP A 4 -5.64 16.76 -14.65
CA ASP A 4 -6.45 17.83 -15.24
C ASP A 4 -7.87 17.96 -14.64
N LEU A 5 -8.39 16.89 -14.01
CA LEU A 5 -9.69 16.92 -13.33
C LEU A 5 -9.59 17.33 -11.86
N VAL A 6 -8.41 17.33 -11.28
CA VAL A 6 -8.21 17.79 -9.91
C VAL A 6 -8.03 19.30 -9.92
N GLN A 7 -8.90 20.00 -9.19
CA GLN A 7 -8.79 21.44 -9.00
C GLN A 7 -7.72 21.77 -7.97
N ARG A 8 -7.74 21.06 -6.84
CA ARG A 8 -6.79 21.20 -5.74
C ARG A 8 -6.81 19.97 -4.84
N ILE A 9 -5.74 19.81 -4.10
CA ILE A 9 -5.60 18.83 -3.02
C ILE A 9 -5.64 19.61 -1.71
N GLU A 10 -6.55 19.24 -0.81
CA GLU A 10 -6.67 19.81 0.53
C GLU A 10 -6.15 18.79 1.53
N VAL A 11 -5.22 19.21 2.38
CA VAL A 11 -4.66 18.37 3.45
C VAL A 11 -5.09 18.95 4.78
N TYR A 12 -5.93 18.21 5.49
CA TYR A 12 -6.36 18.56 6.85
C TYR A 12 -5.51 17.77 7.84
N LYS A 13 -4.68 18.47 8.59
CA LYS A 13 -3.82 17.84 9.60
C LYS A 13 -4.55 17.63 10.93
N ASN A 14 -5.62 18.38 11.17
CA ASN A 14 -6.42 18.40 12.40
C ASN A 14 -7.87 18.07 12.05
N LEU A 15 -8.53 17.26 12.87
CA LEU A 15 -9.92 16.86 12.65
C LEU A 15 -10.89 17.86 13.29
N THR A 16 -11.93 18.20 12.53
CA THR A 16 -13.14 18.86 13.03
C THR A 16 -14.25 17.83 13.24
N PRO A 17 -15.27 18.09 14.07
CA PRO A 17 -16.32 17.10 14.38
C PRO A 17 -17.11 16.58 13.17
N ASP A 18 -17.19 17.33 12.08
CA ASP A 18 -17.84 16.93 10.82
C ASP A 18 -17.04 15.91 10.00
N MET A 19 -15.73 15.73 10.32
CA MET A 19 -14.87 14.75 9.66
C MET A 19 -14.97 13.37 10.31
N GLU A 20 -14.71 12.32 9.56
CA GLU A 20 -14.65 10.96 10.09
C GLU A 20 -13.51 10.82 11.10
N GLY A 21 -13.76 10.08 12.20
CA GLY A 21 -12.78 9.87 13.26
C GLY A 21 -11.59 8.99 12.86
N ASP A 22 -11.73 8.20 11.78
CA ASP A 22 -10.69 7.28 11.28
C ASP A 22 -9.61 8.02 10.49
N ALA A 23 -8.87 8.88 11.17
CA ALA A 23 -7.87 9.74 10.54
C ALA A 23 -6.75 10.19 11.51
N ILE A 24 -6.09 9.25 12.19
CA ILE A 24 -4.94 9.54 13.08
C ILE A 24 -3.84 10.34 12.35
N GLY A 25 -3.62 10.07 11.06
CA GLY A 25 -2.60 10.73 10.24
C GLY A 25 -3.05 12.06 9.62
N GLY A 26 -4.34 12.36 9.61
CA GLY A 26 -4.95 13.49 8.90
C GLY A 26 -5.82 13.06 7.72
N VAL A 27 -6.42 14.03 7.01
CA VAL A 27 -7.33 13.80 5.89
C VAL A 27 -6.80 14.46 4.63
N VAL A 28 -6.83 13.76 3.51
CA VAL A 28 -6.53 14.28 2.18
C VAL A 28 -7.81 14.31 1.35
N ASN A 29 -8.24 15.49 0.92
CA ASN A 29 -9.42 15.69 0.09
C ASN A 29 -9.02 16.12 -1.31
N LEU A 30 -9.42 15.35 -2.32
CA LEU A 30 -9.24 15.69 -3.72
C LEU A 30 -10.47 16.45 -4.22
N VAL A 31 -10.32 17.74 -4.41
CA VAL A 31 -11.42 18.57 -4.93
C VAL A 31 -11.42 18.52 -6.45
N MET A 32 -12.47 17.96 -7.00
CA MET A 32 -12.63 17.83 -8.44
C MET A 32 -13.03 19.15 -9.08
N ARG A 33 -12.50 19.41 -10.29
CA ARG A 33 -12.82 20.59 -11.08
C ARG A 33 -14.28 20.53 -11.58
N ASN A 34 -15.00 21.64 -11.50
CA ASN A 34 -16.27 21.83 -12.20
C ASN A 34 -16.02 22.07 -13.70
N ALA A 35 -17.07 21.91 -14.51
CA ALA A 35 -17.01 22.30 -15.90
C ALA A 35 -16.66 23.81 -16.02
N PRO A 36 -15.67 24.18 -16.85
CA PRO A 36 -15.25 25.57 -17.00
C PRO A 36 -16.34 26.39 -17.78
N PRO A 37 -16.36 27.73 -17.59
CA PRO A 37 -17.27 28.59 -18.34
C PRO A 37 -17.05 28.47 -19.85
N ASP A 38 -15.79 28.46 -20.28
CA ASP A 38 -15.42 28.31 -21.68
C ASP A 38 -15.27 26.82 -22.03
N LYS A 39 -15.48 26.51 -23.31
CA LYS A 39 -15.27 25.16 -23.83
C LYS A 39 -13.82 24.72 -23.56
N LEU A 40 -13.65 23.50 -23.04
CA LEU A 40 -12.38 22.89 -22.81
C LEU A 40 -12.25 21.64 -23.67
N PHE A 41 -11.15 21.51 -24.40
CA PHE A 41 -10.74 20.25 -25.04
C PHE A 41 -9.24 20.12 -25.00
N LYS A 42 -8.75 19.13 -24.26
CA LYS A 42 -7.32 18.86 -24.09
C LYS A 42 -7.00 17.43 -24.44
N ILE A 43 -5.84 17.23 -25.06
CA ILE A 43 -5.23 15.92 -25.32
C ILE A 43 -3.83 15.94 -24.72
N SER A 44 -3.45 14.88 -24.03
CA SER A 44 -2.10 14.67 -23.55
C SER A 44 -1.60 13.31 -24.05
N LEU A 45 -0.40 13.26 -24.64
CA LEU A 45 0.24 12.05 -25.12
C LEU A 45 1.64 12.00 -24.53
N THR A 46 2.04 10.83 -24.02
CA THR A 46 3.35 10.62 -23.39
C THR A 46 3.86 9.24 -23.78
N SER A 47 5.13 9.15 -24.10
CA SER A 47 5.85 7.90 -24.25
C SER A 47 7.03 7.88 -23.29
N GLY A 48 7.41 6.71 -22.82
CA GLY A 48 8.52 6.55 -21.89
C GLY A 48 9.25 5.25 -22.06
N TYR A 49 10.43 5.16 -21.45
CA TYR A 49 11.22 3.95 -21.47
C TYR A 49 11.96 3.74 -20.14
N ASN A 50 11.85 2.53 -19.58
CA ASN A 50 12.57 2.15 -18.38
C ASN A 50 13.98 1.68 -18.74
N GLN A 51 15.00 2.29 -18.15
CA GLN A 51 16.41 1.98 -18.40
C GLN A 51 16.78 0.52 -18.11
N THR A 52 16.04 -0.18 -17.26
CA THR A 52 16.24 -1.60 -16.96
C THR A 52 16.26 -2.43 -18.24
N PHE A 53 15.38 -2.13 -19.21
CA PHE A 53 15.22 -2.90 -20.44
C PHE A 53 16.17 -2.53 -21.56
N VAL A 54 17.08 -1.58 -21.35
CA VAL A 54 18.21 -1.33 -22.27
C VAL A 54 19.22 -2.48 -22.22
N ASN A 55 19.47 -3.01 -21.00
CA ASN A 55 20.51 -4.02 -20.75
C ASN A 55 19.97 -5.36 -20.26
N LYS A 56 18.70 -5.44 -19.89
CA LYS A 56 18.07 -6.68 -19.41
C LYS A 56 16.80 -6.95 -20.20
N PRO A 57 16.56 -8.19 -20.63
CA PRO A 57 15.31 -8.52 -21.31
C PRO A 57 14.12 -8.44 -20.34
N TYR A 58 12.94 -8.20 -20.90
CA TYR A 58 11.67 -8.31 -20.22
C TYR A 58 11.23 -9.79 -20.21
N LEU A 59 10.97 -10.36 -19.03
CA LEU A 59 10.44 -11.70 -18.90
C LEU A 59 8.92 -11.66 -19.12
N SER A 60 8.44 -12.39 -20.10
CA SER A 60 7.02 -12.44 -20.47
C SER A 60 6.51 -13.87 -20.45
N PHE A 61 5.19 -14.04 -20.31
CA PHE A 61 4.48 -15.32 -20.43
C PHE A 61 3.19 -15.15 -21.26
N GLY A 62 2.57 -16.27 -21.67
CA GLY A 62 1.30 -16.24 -22.41
C GLY A 62 0.12 -15.87 -21.49
N THR A 63 -0.70 -14.90 -21.91
CA THR A 63 -1.87 -14.45 -21.15
C THR A 63 -3.20 -14.80 -21.80
N ASN A 64 -3.21 -15.29 -23.05
CA ASN A 64 -4.43 -15.45 -23.85
C ASN A 64 -5.36 -16.57 -23.33
N ASP A 65 -4.80 -17.66 -22.80
CA ASP A 65 -5.55 -18.83 -22.37
C ASP A 65 -5.71 -18.94 -20.85
N ILE A 66 -5.44 -17.87 -20.12
CA ILE A 66 -5.64 -17.81 -18.68
C ILE A 66 -7.13 -17.83 -18.37
N ARG A 67 -7.59 -18.90 -17.70
CA ARG A 67 -8.99 -19.04 -17.31
C ARG A 67 -9.33 -18.18 -16.10
N LYS A 68 -10.32 -17.29 -16.27
CA LYS A 68 -10.77 -16.38 -15.19
C LYS A 68 -11.50 -17.11 -14.05
N ARG A 69 -11.96 -18.33 -14.27
CA ARG A 69 -12.64 -19.18 -13.28
C ARG A 69 -11.90 -20.48 -13.13
N SER A 70 -11.82 -20.96 -11.89
CA SER A 70 -11.24 -22.26 -11.56
C SER A 70 -12.11 -23.41 -12.09
N PRO A 71 -11.58 -24.64 -12.25
CA PRO A 71 -12.39 -25.81 -12.57
C PRO A 71 -13.57 -26.03 -11.64
N TYR A 72 -13.40 -25.80 -10.33
CA TYR A 72 -14.48 -25.82 -9.32
C TYR A 72 -15.62 -24.86 -9.67
N GLU A 73 -15.32 -23.63 -10.08
CA GLU A 73 -16.34 -22.63 -10.44
C GLU A 73 -17.04 -22.93 -11.76
N ILE A 74 -16.39 -23.68 -12.66
CA ILE A 74 -16.94 -24.00 -13.98
C ILE A 74 -17.81 -25.25 -13.90
N HIS A 75 -17.35 -26.28 -13.19
CA HIS A 75 -17.93 -27.63 -13.22
C HIS A 75 -18.65 -28.01 -11.90
N GLY A 76 -18.49 -27.20 -10.83
CA GLY A 76 -19.10 -27.43 -9.52
C GLY A 76 -18.22 -28.19 -8.53
N PRO A 77 -18.70 -28.34 -7.27
CA PRO A 77 -17.88 -28.76 -6.13
C PRO A 77 -17.45 -30.24 -6.15
N ASN A 78 -18.05 -31.05 -6.98
CA ASN A 78 -17.72 -32.48 -7.08
C ASN A 78 -16.85 -32.84 -8.28
N TYR A 79 -16.43 -31.83 -9.05
CA TYR A 79 -15.59 -32.04 -10.22
C TYR A 79 -14.13 -32.27 -9.82
N GLN A 80 -13.58 -33.38 -10.26
CA GLN A 80 -12.16 -33.69 -10.07
C GLN A 80 -11.36 -33.12 -11.25
N ALA A 81 -10.63 -32.04 -11.00
CA ALA A 81 -9.81 -31.40 -12.00
C ALA A 81 -8.65 -32.29 -12.46
N THR A 82 -8.34 -32.22 -13.74
CA THR A 82 -7.24 -32.96 -14.40
C THR A 82 -6.22 -31.96 -14.96
N GLY A 83 -5.04 -32.42 -15.36
CA GLY A 83 -4.01 -31.58 -15.97
C GLY A 83 -4.47 -30.82 -17.22
N SER A 84 -5.49 -31.34 -17.96
CA SER A 84 -6.06 -30.67 -19.15
C SER A 84 -6.94 -29.45 -18.82
N ASP A 85 -7.35 -29.28 -17.57
CA ASP A 85 -8.13 -28.13 -17.14
C ASP A 85 -7.28 -26.86 -16.97
N PHE A 86 -5.97 -26.98 -17.02
CA PHE A 86 -5.01 -25.90 -16.76
C PHE A 86 -4.17 -25.61 -18.00
N THR A 87 -4.05 -24.32 -18.35
CA THR A 87 -3.16 -23.91 -19.44
C THR A 87 -1.69 -24.07 -19.05
N LYS A 88 -0.83 -24.38 -20.02
CA LYS A 88 0.63 -24.32 -19.87
C LYS A 88 1.23 -22.98 -20.34
N ASP A 89 0.44 -22.14 -21.00
CA ASP A 89 0.91 -20.91 -21.62
C ASP A 89 1.42 -19.88 -20.59
N ASN A 90 0.74 -19.79 -19.44
CA ASN A 90 1.19 -18.91 -18.36
C ASN A 90 2.42 -19.44 -17.59
N LEU A 91 2.90 -20.66 -17.91
CA LEU A 91 4.14 -21.24 -17.40
C LEU A 91 5.24 -21.28 -18.49
N SER A 92 4.95 -20.79 -19.70
CA SER A 92 5.90 -20.69 -20.81
C SER A 92 6.53 -19.30 -20.82
N PHE A 93 7.66 -19.16 -20.13
CA PHE A 93 8.37 -17.88 -19.99
C PHE A 93 9.33 -17.65 -21.14
N ARG A 94 9.38 -16.38 -21.61
CA ARG A 94 10.28 -15.96 -22.71
C ARG A 94 10.80 -14.55 -22.46
N ASN A 95 12.03 -14.31 -22.86
CA ASN A 95 12.65 -13.00 -22.83
C ASN A 95 12.31 -12.24 -24.11
N ILE A 96 11.76 -11.03 -23.95
CA ILE A 96 11.43 -10.12 -25.06
C ILE A 96 12.00 -8.73 -24.81
N GLN A 97 12.05 -7.92 -25.87
CA GLN A 97 12.27 -6.49 -25.75
C GLN A 97 10.91 -5.79 -25.64
N PRO A 98 10.58 -5.10 -24.52
CA PRO A 98 9.29 -4.47 -24.37
C PRO A 98 9.16 -3.24 -25.27
N LEU A 99 7.93 -2.93 -25.69
CA LEU A 99 7.62 -1.64 -26.34
C LEU A 99 7.74 -0.50 -25.31
N PRO A 100 8.01 0.74 -25.76
CA PRO A 100 7.95 1.91 -24.89
C PRO A 100 6.60 2.05 -24.20
N ASP A 101 6.61 2.71 -23.03
CA ASP A 101 5.40 3.12 -22.35
C ASP A 101 4.53 4.00 -23.25
N ALA A 102 3.22 3.83 -23.17
CA ALA A 102 2.24 4.64 -23.88
C ALA A 102 1.19 5.18 -22.87
N LEU A 103 1.10 6.50 -22.75
CA LEU A 103 0.13 7.16 -21.90
C LEU A 103 -0.63 8.20 -22.72
N GLY A 104 -1.96 8.22 -22.56
CA GLY A 104 -2.82 9.18 -23.24
C GLY A 104 -3.94 9.65 -22.33
N SER A 105 -4.35 10.90 -22.47
CA SER A 105 -5.58 11.40 -21.84
C SER A 105 -6.29 12.41 -22.72
N ILE A 106 -7.63 12.41 -22.61
CA ILE A 106 -8.52 13.36 -23.27
C ILE A 106 -9.43 13.94 -22.21
N VAL A 107 -9.56 15.26 -22.19
CA VAL A 107 -10.48 15.98 -21.30
C VAL A 107 -11.35 16.92 -22.14
N TRP A 108 -12.65 16.79 -21.95
CA TRP A 108 -13.63 17.67 -22.55
C TRP A 108 -14.57 18.22 -21.49
N GLY A 109 -14.92 19.51 -21.59
CA GLY A 109 -15.85 20.14 -20.66
C GLY A 109 -16.54 21.38 -21.27
N GLN A 110 -17.78 21.58 -20.87
CA GLN A 110 -18.59 22.71 -21.32
C GLN A 110 -19.72 22.98 -20.33
N ARG A 111 -20.22 24.24 -20.31
CA ARG A 111 -21.46 24.62 -19.64
C ARG A 111 -22.56 24.96 -20.65
N PHE A 112 -23.79 24.72 -20.24
CA PHE A 112 -25.02 24.89 -21.03
C PHE A 112 -26.06 25.69 -20.24
N PHE A 113 -27.17 26.03 -20.89
CA PHE A 113 -28.33 26.68 -20.26
C PHE A 113 -27.95 27.95 -19.49
N HIS A 114 -27.28 28.90 -20.15
CA HIS A 114 -26.78 30.14 -19.51
C HIS A 114 -25.89 29.85 -18.29
N GLN A 115 -24.96 28.91 -18.44
CA GLN A 115 -23.99 28.48 -17.44
C GLN A 115 -24.57 27.72 -16.24
N LYS A 116 -25.86 27.34 -16.26
CA LYS A 116 -26.46 26.59 -15.14
C LYS A 116 -26.10 25.13 -15.10
N ALA A 117 -25.95 24.46 -16.23
CA ALA A 117 -25.57 23.06 -16.29
C ALA A 117 -24.14 22.94 -16.77
N GLY A 118 -23.32 22.15 -16.07
CA GLY A 118 -21.94 21.84 -16.40
C GLY A 118 -21.73 20.37 -16.66
N ILE A 119 -20.90 20.02 -17.64
CA ILE A 119 -20.41 18.69 -17.87
C ILE A 119 -18.90 18.73 -18.10
N ILE A 120 -18.14 17.87 -17.43
CA ILE A 120 -16.74 17.59 -17.72
C ILE A 120 -16.54 16.09 -17.75
N VAL A 121 -15.84 15.59 -18.78
CA VAL A 121 -15.51 14.18 -18.96
C VAL A 121 -14.03 14.07 -19.26
N ALA A 122 -13.38 13.07 -18.69
CA ALA A 122 -12.01 12.72 -19.03
C ALA A 122 -11.89 11.21 -19.18
N ALA A 123 -11.08 10.81 -20.16
CA ALA A 123 -10.64 9.43 -20.31
C ALA A 123 -9.12 9.39 -20.31
N ASP A 124 -8.55 8.35 -19.68
CA ASP A 124 -7.10 8.09 -19.68
C ASP A 124 -6.82 6.63 -19.98
N TYR A 125 -5.70 6.42 -20.66
CA TYR A 125 -5.10 5.12 -20.94
C TYR A 125 -3.62 5.15 -20.60
N GLN A 126 -3.13 4.09 -19.97
CA GLN A 126 -1.72 3.90 -19.67
C GLN A 126 -1.34 2.44 -19.90
N ASP A 127 -0.23 2.24 -20.57
CA ASP A 127 0.44 0.96 -20.75
C ASP A 127 1.92 1.16 -20.38
N ILE A 128 2.30 0.69 -19.18
CA ILE A 128 3.56 1.00 -18.52
C ILE A 128 4.32 -0.28 -18.24
N LYS A 129 5.61 -0.33 -18.65
CA LYS A 129 6.50 -1.47 -18.37
C LYS A 129 7.49 -1.10 -17.28
N ARG A 130 7.62 -1.96 -16.29
CA ARG A 130 8.56 -1.78 -15.17
C ARG A 130 9.39 -3.03 -14.97
N GLY A 131 10.61 -2.83 -14.54
CA GLY A 131 11.52 -3.89 -14.16
C GLY A 131 12.26 -3.53 -12.89
N SER A 132 12.41 -4.48 -11.98
CA SER A 132 13.22 -4.36 -10.78
C SER A 132 14.04 -5.61 -10.55
N THR A 133 15.08 -5.46 -9.77
CA THR A 133 15.85 -6.57 -9.22
C THR A 133 16.04 -6.34 -7.75
N ASP A 134 15.88 -7.39 -6.98
CA ASP A 134 16.21 -7.36 -5.56
C ASP A 134 16.90 -8.65 -5.12
N PHE A 135 17.47 -8.60 -3.94
CA PHE A 135 17.72 -9.81 -3.15
C PHE A 135 17.01 -9.68 -1.81
N PHE A 136 16.62 -10.82 -1.25
CA PHE A 136 16.01 -10.91 0.06
C PHE A 136 16.56 -12.10 0.85
N ILE A 137 16.73 -11.91 2.17
CA ILE A 137 17.21 -12.93 3.10
C ILE A 137 16.18 -13.05 4.22
N PRO A 138 15.28 -14.03 4.18
CA PRO A 138 14.28 -14.21 5.23
C PRO A 138 14.88 -14.79 6.52
N GLN A 139 14.27 -14.44 7.65
CA GLN A 139 14.54 -15.08 8.95
C GLN A 139 13.55 -16.25 9.15
N ASN A 140 13.70 -17.32 8.38
CA ASN A 140 12.75 -18.43 8.38
C ASN A 140 12.77 -19.28 9.64
N ASN A 141 13.89 -19.32 10.36
CA ASN A 141 14.05 -20.10 11.58
C ASN A 141 14.01 -19.21 12.83
N GLN A 142 13.65 -19.81 13.96
CA GLN A 142 13.81 -19.16 15.25
C GLN A 142 15.27 -18.71 15.43
N PRO A 143 15.49 -17.56 16.09
CA PRO A 143 16.83 -17.11 16.43
C PRO A 143 17.59 -18.17 17.23
N GLN A 144 18.88 -18.16 17.08
CA GLN A 144 19.82 -18.98 17.88
C GLN A 144 20.19 -18.25 19.19
N GLU A 145 21.12 -18.81 19.93
CA GLU A 145 21.64 -18.22 21.16
C GLU A 145 21.97 -16.73 20.98
N ASN A 146 21.62 -15.91 22.00
CA ASN A 146 21.78 -14.45 22.00
C ASN A 146 21.03 -13.73 20.86
N ASN A 147 19.93 -14.30 20.42
CA ASN A 147 19.13 -13.80 19.30
C ASN A 147 19.97 -13.62 18.02
N ALA A 148 20.86 -14.55 17.71
CA ALA A 148 21.50 -14.58 16.40
C ALA A 148 20.45 -14.94 15.33
N PRO A 149 20.37 -14.19 14.21
CA PRO A 149 19.30 -14.38 13.21
C PRO A 149 19.39 -15.77 12.55
N GLY A 150 18.24 -16.43 12.42
CA GLY A 150 18.12 -17.73 11.74
C GLY A 150 17.95 -17.57 10.23
N LEU A 151 19.02 -17.18 9.54
CA LEU A 151 19.02 -16.98 8.08
C LEU A 151 19.25 -18.32 7.37
N THR A 152 18.29 -18.76 6.56
CA THR A 152 18.36 -20.07 5.89
C THR A 152 18.51 -20.00 4.41
N ASP A 153 18.03 -18.93 3.78
CA ASP A 153 17.92 -18.81 2.34
C ASP A 153 18.34 -17.42 1.85
N PHE A 154 18.75 -17.36 0.59
CA PHE A 154 19.09 -16.13 -0.12
C PHE A 154 18.32 -16.12 -1.44
N TYR A 155 17.35 -15.22 -1.57
CA TYR A 155 16.55 -15.03 -2.77
C TYR A 155 17.13 -13.93 -3.65
N LEU A 156 17.33 -14.23 -4.92
CA LEU A 156 17.66 -13.26 -5.95
C LEU A 156 16.50 -13.16 -6.93
N ASN A 157 15.80 -12.02 -6.95
CA ASN A 157 14.59 -11.81 -7.72
C ASN A 157 14.83 -10.86 -8.91
N ARG A 158 14.18 -11.16 -10.02
CA ARG A 158 14.01 -10.27 -11.17
C ARG A 158 12.54 -10.19 -11.54
N TYR A 159 11.98 -9.01 -11.50
CA TYR A 159 10.60 -8.73 -11.86
C TYR A 159 10.51 -8.05 -13.21
N SER A 160 9.47 -8.38 -13.94
CA SER A 160 9.02 -7.65 -15.12
C SER A 160 7.51 -7.51 -15.04
N SER A 161 7.00 -6.28 -15.08
CA SER A 161 5.57 -6.01 -15.01
C SER A 161 5.08 -5.08 -16.09
N THR A 162 3.88 -5.34 -16.59
CA THR A 162 3.12 -4.45 -17.47
C THR A 162 1.86 -4.03 -16.74
N LEU A 163 1.70 -2.74 -16.52
CA LEU A 163 0.55 -2.12 -15.91
C LEU A 163 -0.28 -1.42 -16.98
N ILE A 164 -1.46 -1.97 -17.30
CA ILE A 164 -2.44 -1.33 -18.18
C ILE A 164 -3.52 -0.71 -17.30
N ARG A 165 -3.74 0.59 -17.45
CA ARG A 165 -4.78 1.31 -16.72
C ARG A 165 -5.66 2.08 -17.69
N GLU A 166 -6.96 1.95 -17.51
CA GLU A 166 -7.99 2.69 -18.22
C GLU A 166 -8.85 3.42 -17.20
N GLY A 167 -9.08 4.70 -17.43
CA GLY A 167 -9.90 5.55 -16.57
C GLY A 167 -10.96 6.29 -17.35
N LEU A 168 -12.17 6.35 -16.79
CA LEU A 168 -13.25 7.21 -17.27
C LEU A 168 -13.81 8.00 -16.09
N HIS A 169 -13.80 9.30 -16.20
CA HIS A 169 -14.27 10.20 -15.17
C HIS A 169 -15.30 11.15 -15.76
N SER A 170 -16.39 11.39 -15.04
CA SER A 170 -17.38 12.38 -15.42
C SER A 170 -17.87 13.16 -14.20
N ARG A 171 -18.17 14.42 -14.42
CA ARG A 171 -18.85 15.26 -13.44
C ARG A 171 -19.91 16.08 -14.13
N LEU A 172 -21.11 16.00 -13.60
CA LEU A 172 -22.29 16.75 -14.02
C LEU A 172 -22.69 17.65 -12.86
N ASP A 173 -22.88 18.92 -13.10
CA ASP A 173 -23.38 19.85 -12.09
C ASP A 173 -24.55 20.68 -12.65
N TYR A 174 -25.49 21.01 -11.77
CA TYR A 174 -26.61 21.88 -12.08
C TYR A 174 -26.83 22.88 -10.96
N ASP A 175 -26.73 24.17 -11.32
CA ASP A 175 -26.93 25.29 -10.42
C ASP A 175 -28.39 25.82 -10.64
N PHE A 176 -29.27 25.54 -9.68
CA PHE A 176 -30.66 26.03 -9.72
C PHE A 176 -30.69 27.57 -9.57
N ASN A 177 -29.93 28.05 -8.60
CA ASN A 177 -29.71 29.45 -8.28
C ASN A 177 -28.45 29.61 -7.41
N PRO A 178 -27.96 30.83 -7.09
CA PRO A 178 -26.86 31.02 -6.19
C PRO A 178 -27.14 30.35 -4.83
N GLY A 179 -26.29 29.43 -4.45
CA GLY A 179 -26.38 28.65 -3.19
C GLY A 179 -27.16 27.33 -3.27
N ASN A 180 -27.77 26.99 -4.43
CA ASN A 180 -28.49 25.72 -4.60
C ASN A 180 -27.98 24.97 -5.83
N ALA A 181 -27.31 23.87 -5.61
CA ALA A 181 -26.67 23.05 -6.63
C ALA A 181 -26.75 21.56 -6.32
N ILE A 182 -26.83 20.76 -7.38
CA ILE A 182 -26.64 19.30 -7.33
C ILE A 182 -25.48 18.93 -8.24
N THR A 183 -24.67 17.98 -7.79
CA THR A 183 -23.53 17.47 -8.54
C THR A 183 -23.52 15.94 -8.50
N LEU A 184 -23.33 15.33 -9.67
CA LEU A 184 -23.06 13.90 -9.83
C LEU A 184 -21.62 13.74 -10.34
N SER A 185 -20.79 13.03 -9.60
CA SER A 185 -19.43 12.66 -10.01
C SER A 185 -19.35 11.15 -10.16
N GLN A 186 -18.75 10.68 -11.25
CA GLN A 186 -18.56 9.24 -11.52
C GLN A 186 -17.11 8.98 -11.90
N ILE A 187 -16.59 7.87 -11.42
CA ILE A 187 -15.23 7.41 -11.68
C ILE A 187 -15.30 5.92 -11.97
N TYR A 188 -14.75 5.52 -13.11
CA TYR A 188 -14.48 4.13 -13.43
C TYR A 188 -12.98 3.98 -13.71
N VAL A 189 -12.35 3.00 -13.08
CA VAL A 189 -10.95 2.63 -13.32
C VAL A 189 -10.87 1.14 -13.52
N SER A 190 -10.23 0.72 -14.61
CA SER A 190 -9.80 -0.65 -14.87
C SER A 190 -8.28 -0.71 -14.79
N LEU A 191 -7.77 -1.68 -14.07
CA LEU A 191 -6.36 -1.94 -13.91
C LEU A 191 -6.07 -3.40 -14.26
N LYS A 192 -5.09 -3.64 -15.13
CA LYS A 192 -4.55 -4.96 -15.42
C LYS A 192 -3.05 -4.90 -15.17
N ASP A 193 -2.60 -5.66 -14.18
CA ASP A 193 -1.19 -5.84 -13.86
C ASP A 193 -0.76 -7.26 -14.24
N ILE A 194 0.21 -7.37 -15.14
CA ILE A 194 0.78 -8.62 -15.62
C ILE A 194 2.22 -8.66 -15.13
N GLU A 195 2.50 -9.55 -14.20
CA GLU A 195 3.82 -9.66 -13.58
C GLU A 195 4.42 -11.04 -13.75
N SER A 196 5.67 -11.07 -14.16
CA SER A 196 6.53 -12.25 -14.08
C SER A 196 7.65 -12.02 -13.06
N ARG A 197 7.96 -13.06 -12.29
CA ARG A 197 9.12 -13.10 -11.39
C ARG A 197 9.99 -14.29 -11.74
N HIS A 198 11.27 -14.05 -11.89
CA HIS A 198 12.31 -15.09 -11.90
C HIS A 198 13.07 -15.02 -10.57
N GLN A 199 13.07 -16.09 -9.81
CA GLN A 199 13.74 -16.19 -8.53
C GLN A 199 14.78 -17.30 -8.53
N ILE A 200 15.94 -17.03 -8.00
CA ILE A 200 16.95 -18.01 -7.62
C ILE A 200 17.04 -18.00 -6.10
N ASP A 201 16.57 -19.07 -5.49
CA ASP A 201 16.68 -19.32 -4.05
C ASP A 201 17.89 -20.21 -3.80
N THR A 202 18.83 -19.75 -2.99
CA THR A 202 20.01 -20.48 -2.60
C THR A 202 19.99 -20.73 -1.08
N SER A 203 19.98 -21.99 -0.68
CA SER A 203 20.07 -22.34 0.74
C SER A 203 21.41 -21.91 1.32
N LEU A 204 21.37 -21.24 2.47
CA LEU A 204 22.54 -20.83 3.24
C LEU A 204 23.00 -21.92 4.22
N THR A 205 22.16 -22.93 4.46
CA THR A 205 22.39 -23.99 5.45
C THR A 205 22.64 -25.36 4.83
N GLN A 206 22.18 -25.61 3.59
CA GLN A 206 22.28 -26.89 2.93
C GLN A 206 23.36 -26.86 1.83
N GLY A 207 24.55 -27.38 2.12
CA GLY A 207 25.66 -27.50 1.15
C GLY A 207 26.35 -26.20 0.75
N ARG A 208 26.10 -25.09 1.43
CA ARG A 208 26.75 -23.78 1.22
C ARG A 208 28.10 -23.71 1.89
N THR A 209 29.13 -24.34 1.34
CA THR A 209 30.49 -24.40 1.88
C THR A 209 31.42 -23.32 1.32
N ILE A 210 31.23 -22.96 0.04
CA ILE A 210 31.93 -21.87 -0.67
C ILE A 210 30.98 -21.07 -1.52
N PRO A 211 31.35 -19.86 -2.00
CA PRO A 211 30.53 -19.11 -2.95
C PRO A 211 30.12 -19.95 -4.17
N GLY A 212 28.83 -19.92 -4.53
CA GLY A 212 28.29 -20.68 -5.66
C GLY A 212 27.90 -22.11 -5.39
N THR A 213 28.10 -22.65 -4.18
CA THR A 213 27.58 -23.98 -3.76
C THR A 213 26.28 -23.84 -2.96
N GLY A 214 25.62 -24.96 -2.69
CA GLY A 214 24.40 -25.08 -1.91
C GLY A 214 23.25 -25.71 -2.72
N ARG A 215 22.14 -26.00 -2.03
CA ARG A 215 20.88 -26.33 -2.67
C ARG A 215 20.34 -25.06 -3.34
N ILE A 216 19.93 -25.18 -4.58
CA ILE A 216 19.40 -24.07 -5.40
C ILE A 216 18.01 -24.45 -5.88
N ASN A 217 17.06 -23.56 -5.68
CA ASN A 217 15.73 -23.65 -6.25
C ASN A 217 15.51 -22.49 -7.23
N ILE A 218 15.07 -22.79 -8.44
CA ILE A 218 14.78 -21.80 -9.48
C ILE A 218 13.29 -21.79 -9.69
N SER A 219 12.66 -20.63 -9.55
CA SER A 219 11.23 -20.49 -9.80
C SER A 219 10.89 -19.33 -10.72
N ASP A 220 9.91 -19.58 -11.60
CA ASP A 220 9.31 -18.59 -12.47
C ASP A 220 7.81 -18.50 -12.14
N ARG A 221 7.35 -17.29 -11.81
CA ARG A 221 5.96 -17.02 -11.44
C ARG A 221 5.29 -16.16 -12.50
N SER A 222 4.09 -16.56 -12.89
CA SER A 222 3.16 -15.75 -13.68
C SER A 222 2.00 -15.30 -12.82
N ARG A 223 1.69 -14.01 -12.87
CA ARG A 223 0.56 -13.41 -12.15
C ARG A 223 -0.12 -12.35 -13.00
N GLU A 224 -1.41 -12.52 -13.21
CA GLU A 224 -2.27 -11.48 -13.76
C GLU A 224 -3.17 -10.97 -12.63
N HIS A 225 -3.27 -9.66 -12.44
CA HIS A 225 -4.17 -9.04 -11.49
C HIS A 225 -5.10 -8.06 -12.20
N LEU A 226 -6.38 -8.36 -12.21
CA LEU A 226 -7.43 -7.53 -12.79
C LEU A 226 -8.18 -6.82 -11.68
N GLN A 227 -8.26 -5.50 -11.74
CA GLN A 227 -9.04 -4.68 -10.80
C GLN A 227 -9.98 -3.76 -11.55
N ASN A 228 -11.20 -3.64 -11.06
CA ASN A 228 -12.17 -2.66 -11.56
C ASN A 228 -12.78 -1.93 -10.37
N ILE A 229 -12.78 -0.60 -10.43
CA ILE A 229 -13.39 0.26 -9.42
C ILE A 229 -14.39 1.17 -10.10
N TYR A 230 -15.60 1.17 -9.61
CA TYR A 230 -16.63 2.15 -9.96
C TYR A 230 -17.06 2.90 -8.72
N ASN A 231 -17.09 4.23 -8.80
CA ASN A 231 -17.64 5.11 -7.76
C ASN A 231 -18.57 6.12 -8.38
N ALA A 232 -19.75 6.30 -7.79
CA ALA A 232 -20.68 7.36 -8.10
C ALA A 232 -20.98 8.15 -6.83
N THR A 233 -20.84 9.46 -6.87
CA THR A 233 -21.12 10.36 -5.76
C THR A 233 -22.14 11.41 -6.21
N LEU A 234 -23.30 11.40 -5.58
CA LEU A 234 -24.33 12.43 -5.73
C LEU A 234 -24.31 13.33 -4.50
N GLN A 235 -24.22 14.63 -4.71
CA GLN A 235 -24.21 15.61 -3.62
C GLN A 235 -25.10 16.81 -3.93
N GLY A 236 -25.69 17.37 -2.89
CA GLY A 236 -26.47 18.59 -2.95
C GLY A 236 -25.99 19.62 -1.94
N ASN A 237 -26.01 20.89 -2.33
CA ASN A 237 -25.79 22.04 -1.46
C ASN A 237 -27.02 22.94 -1.58
N HIS A 238 -27.65 23.28 -0.47
CA HIS A 238 -28.88 24.03 -0.45
C HIS A 238 -28.85 25.11 0.61
N GLN A 239 -28.95 26.38 0.20
CA GLN A 239 -29.18 27.51 1.08
C GLN A 239 -30.70 27.64 1.26
N VAL A 240 -31.24 27.10 2.35
CA VAL A 240 -32.67 27.07 2.63
C VAL A 240 -33.22 28.47 2.91
N ASN A 241 -32.44 29.24 3.71
CA ASN A 241 -32.71 30.66 3.99
C ASN A 241 -31.40 31.37 4.35
N ALA A 242 -31.45 32.62 4.77
CA ALA A 242 -30.26 33.41 5.12
C ALA A 242 -29.39 32.76 6.23
N HIS A 243 -29.97 31.95 7.10
CA HIS A 243 -29.33 31.36 8.24
C HIS A 243 -28.99 29.89 8.06
N LEU A 244 -29.84 29.10 7.38
CA LEU A 244 -29.74 27.63 7.29
C LEU A 244 -29.21 27.18 5.94
N SER A 245 -28.11 26.46 5.96
CA SER A 245 -27.61 25.68 4.82
C SER A 245 -27.64 24.17 5.11
N VAL A 246 -28.01 23.40 4.10
CA VAL A 246 -28.06 21.94 4.12
C VAL A 246 -27.17 21.40 3.04
N LYS A 247 -26.23 20.53 3.40
CA LYS A 247 -25.41 19.79 2.45
C LYS A 247 -25.60 18.30 2.68
N TRP A 248 -25.70 17.57 1.60
CA TRP A 248 -25.75 16.11 1.68
C TRP A 248 -24.91 15.48 0.58
N ARG A 249 -24.43 14.29 0.83
CA ARG A 249 -23.64 13.51 -0.11
C ARG A 249 -23.92 12.04 0.08
N THR A 250 -24.23 11.34 -1.01
CA THR A 250 -24.33 9.88 -1.04
C THR A 250 -23.33 9.35 -2.05
N ALA A 251 -22.48 8.44 -1.61
CA ALA A 251 -21.50 7.76 -2.45
C ALA A 251 -21.83 6.26 -2.50
N TRP A 252 -21.74 5.70 -3.70
CA TRP A 252 -21.82 4.27 -3.95
C TRP A 252 -20.58 3.80 -4.69
N SER A 253 -19.93 2.77 -4.17
CA SER A 253 -18.67 2.25 -4.71
C SER A 253 -18.73 0.74 -4.84
N VAL A 254 -18.16 0.22 -5.92
CA VAL A 254 -17.92 -1.22 -6.12
C VAL A 254 -16.49 -1.41 -6.60
N ALA A 255 -15.73 -2.25 -5.89
CA ALA A 255 -14.40 -2.67 -6.29
C ALA A 255 -14.38 -4.18 -6.49
N ASN A 256 -13.80 -4.64 -7.59
CA ASN A 256 -13.59 -6.05 -7.87
C ASN A 256 -12.10 -6.27 -8.12
N GLY A 257 -11.56 -7.37 -7.57
CA GLY A 257 -10.21 -7.86 -7.82
C GLY A 257 -10.24 -9.32 -8.24
N LEU A 258 -9.40 -9.71 -9.17
CA LEU A 258 -9.29 -11.07 -9.67
C LEU A 258 -7.83 -11.41 -9.96
N TYR A 259 -7.34 -12.49 -9.37
CA TYR A 259 -6.10 -13.17 -9.74
C TYR A 259 -6.51 -14.51 -10.39
N PRO A 260 -6.58 -14.56 -11.73
CA PRO A 260 -6.92 -15.77 -12.42
C PRO A 260 -5.69 -16.65 -12.59
N ASP A 261 -5.78 -17.90 -12.20
CA ASP A 261 -4.78 -18.93 -12.50
C ASP A 261 -3.32 -18.47 -12.24
N TRP A 262 -3.10 -17.90 -11.06
CA TRP A 262 -1.75 -17.54 -10.62
C TRP A 262 -0.94 -18.82 -10.41
N ALA A 263 0.21 -18.91 -11.06
CA ALA A 263 1.01 -20.12 -11.10
C ALA A 263 2.50 -19.83 -10.86
N GLU A 264 3.18 -20.78 -10.20
CA GLU A 264 4.62 -20.74 -9.98
C GLU A 264 5.23 -22.08 -10.36
N LEU A 265 6.08 -22.08 -11.37
CA LEU A 265 6.83 -23.24 -11.83
C LEU A 265 8.20 -23.21 -11.15
N SER A 266 8.56 -24.26 -10.44
CA SER A 266 9.85 -24.34 -9.78
C SER A 266 10.59 -25.65 -10.06
N SER A 267 11.93 -25.58 -9.96
CA SER A 267 12.83 -26.72 -10.14
C SER A 267 14.03 -26.59 -9.23
N GLY A 268 14.47 -27.70 -8.67
CA GLY A 268 15.55 -27.74 -7.70
C GLY A 268 16.81 -28.45 -8.22
N THR A 269 17.99 -27.96 -7.81
CA THR A 269 19.27 -28.59 -8.05
C THR A 269 20.19 -28.39 -6.83
N ALA A 270 21.33 -29.03 -6.81
CA ALA A 270 22.37 -28.79 -5.81
C ALA A 270 23.73 -28.64 -6.49
N ARG A 271 24.53 -27.70 -5.99
CA ARG A 271 25.94 -27.52 -6.37
C ARG A 271 26.80 -27.84 -5.15
N ILE A 272 27.52 -28.93 -5.18
CA ILE A 272 28.21 -29.48 -4.03
C ILE A 272 29.72 -29.51 -4.28
N GLN A 273 30.50 -28.96 -3.34
CA GLN A 273 31.93 -29.03 -3.40
C GLN A 273 32.37 -30.48 -3.15
N GLN A 274 33.21 -31.01 -4.03
CA GLN A 274 33.79 -32.33 -3.93
C GLN A 274 35.09 -32.30 -3.09
N PRO A 275 35.57 -33.45 -2.61
CA PRO A 275 36.81 -33.51 -1.86
C PRO A 275 38.07 -33.02 -2.61
N ASP A 276 38.03 -33.05 -3.95
CA ASP A 276 39.11 -32.53 -4.84
C ASP A 276 39.01 -31.01 -5.06
N GLY A 277 38.04 -30.33 -4.42
CA GLY A 277 37.79 -28.89 -4.58
C GLY A 277 36.94 -28.53 -5.78
N SER A 278 36.61 -29.45 -6.66
CA SER A 278 35.68 -29.22 -7.79
C SER A 278 34.23 -29.05 -7.31
N VAL A 279 33.36 -28.50 -8.15
CA VAL A 279 31.93 -28.35 -7.83
C VAL A 279 31.11 -29.23 -8.78
N ALA A 280 30.46 -30.26 -8.23
CA ALA A 280 29.49 -31.08 -8.94
C ALA A 280 28.11 -30.40 -8.89
N THR A 281 27.39 -30.49 -10.02
CA THR A 281 26.01 -30.00 -10.13
C THR A 281 25.06 -31.19 -10.34
N SER A 282 24.05 -31.30 -9.50
CA SER A 282 23.01 -32.32 -9.61
C SER A 282 22.06 -32.00 -10.77
N PRO A 283 21.34 -33.00 -11.32
CA PRO A 283 20.29 -32.73 -12.29
C PRO A 283 19.26 -31.73 -11.77
N LEU A 284 18.73 -30.91 -12.66
CA LEU A 284 17.62 -30.02 -12.33
C LEU A 284 16.33 -30.85 -12.29
N LEU A 285 15.67 -30.90 -11.13
CA LEU A 285 14.48 -31.69 -10.89
C LEU A 285 13.25 -30.79 -10.73
N LEU A 286 12.13 -31.21 -11.34
CA LEU A 286 10.87 -30.51 -11.23
C LEU A 286 10.32 -30.59 -9.81
N ASN A 287 9.81 -29.46 -9.29
CA ASN A 287 9.14 -29.35 -8.00
C ASN A 287 7.60 -29.36 -8.16
N PRO A 288 6.84 -29.49 -7.05
CA PRO A 288 5.39 -29.32 -7.06
C PRO A 288 4.96 -27.98 -7.66
N LEU A 289 3.84 -27.99 -8.35
CA LEU A 289 3.22 -26.84 -8.99
C LEU A 289 1.92 -26.48 -8.27
N THR A 290 1.71 -25.21 -7.96
CA THR A 290 0.45 -24.71 -7.41
C THR A 290 -0.21 -23.77 -8.43
N ARG A 291 -1.53 -23.91 -8.56
CA ARG A 291 -2.39 -23.06 -9.41
C ARG A 291 -3.47 -22.44 -8.53
N ASN A 292 -3.60 -21.12 -8.57
CA ASN A 292 -4.43 -20.37 -7.62
C ASN A 292 -5.40 -19.43 -8.34
N TRP A 293 -6.61 -19.32 -7.80
CA TRP A 293 -7.61 -18.31 -8.15
C TRP A 293 -8.03 -17.56 -6.91
N LEU A 294 -7.99 -16.24 -6.99
CA LEU A 294 -8.49 -15.38 -5.93
C LEU A 294 -9.38 -14.32 -6.53
N ARG A 295 -10.56 -14.13 -5.95
CA ARG A 295 -11.50 -13.08 -6.35
C ARG A 295 -11.99 -12.37 -5.13
N ASN A 296 -11.95 -11.05 -5.16
CA ASN A 296 -12.60 -10.23 -4.14
C ASN A 296 -13.60 -9.26 -4.77
N ARG A 297 -14.64 -8.94 -4.01
CA ARG A 297 -15.61 -7.91 -4.34
C ARG A 297 -15.96 -7.13 -3.08
N GLU A 298 -15.79 -5.83 -3.16
CA GLU A 298 -16.19 -4.91 -2.10
C GLU A 298 -17.25 -3.95 -2.61
N ARG A 299 -18.27 -3.72 -1.80
CA ARG A 299 -19.34 -2.73 -2.04
C ARG A 299 -19.39 -1.81 -0.84
N ASP A 300 -19.50 -0.52 -1.08
CA ASP A 300 -19.63 0.52 -0.06
C ASP A 300 -20.74 1.49 -0.46
N ILE A 301 -21.64 1.78 0.48
CA ILE A 301 -22.58 2.88 0.38
C ILE A 301 -22.43 3.76 1.60
N SER A 302 -22.27 5.06 1.39
CA SER A 302 -22.13 6.04 2.47
C SER A 302 -22.99 7.28 2.18
N THR A 303 -23.67 7.76 3.22
CA THR A 303 -24.51 8.96 3.15
C THR A 303 -24.13 9.90 4.29
N TYR A 304 -23.89 11.15 3.94
CA TYR A 304 -23.54 12.23 4.86
C TYR A 304 -24.61 13.32 4.82
N LEU A 305 -24.93 13.87 5.96
CA LEU A 305 -25.78 15.04 6.11
C LEU A 305 -25.05 16.10 6.94
N TYR A 306 -25.08 17.35 6.50
CA TYR A 306 -24.50 18.49 7.18
C TYR A 306 -25.54 19.62 7.23
N LEU A 307 -25.77 20.14 8.41
CA LEU A 307 -26.68 21.27 8.68
C LEU A 307 -25.88 22.37 9.34
N ASP A 308 -25.83 23.54 8.74
CA ASP A 308 -25.15 24.72 9.30
C ASP A 308 -26.19 25.82 9.52
N TYR A 309 -26.32 26.28 10.77
CA TYR A 309 -27.18 27.40 11.15
C TYR A 309 -26.32 28.58 11.59
N ARG A 310 -26.40 29.69 10.84
CA ARG A 310 -25.58 30.89 11.06
C ARG A 310 -26.38 31.99 11.74
N LEU A 311 -25.78 32.59 12.78
CA LEU A 311 -26.29 33.71 13.55
C LEU A 311 -25.24 34.80 13.61
N SER A 312 -25.66 36.01 13.41
CA SER A 312 -24.81 37.22 13.67
C SER A 312 -25.16 37.75 15.04
N VAL A 313 -24.18 37.79 15.93
CA VAL A 313 -24.33 38.29 17.32
C VAL A 313 -23.33 39.43 17.51
N LYS A 314 -23.79 40.66 17.41
CA LYS A 314 -22.94 41.87 17.39
C LYS A 314 -21.83 41.75 16.32
N ASP A 315 -20.58 41.82 16.70
CA ASP A 315 -19.40 41.75 15.82
C ASP A 315 -18.90 40.32 15.61
N HIS A 316 -19.68 39.29 16.00
CA HIS A 316 -19.31 37.89 15.93
C HIS A 316 -20.28 37.13 15.02
N GLU A 317 -19.73 36.19 14.29
CA GLU A 317 -20.50 35.18 13.53
C GLU A 317 -20.47 33.87 14.32
N LEU A 318 -21.65 33.38 14.70
CA LEU A 318 -21.85 32.09 15.33
C LEU A 318 -22.45 31.11 14.32
N THR A 319 -21.79 29.96 14.11
CA THR A 319 -22.33 28.86 13.32
C THR A 319 -22.53 27.65 14.21
N LEU A 320 -23.74 27.16 14.27
CA LEU A 320 -24.10 25.86 14.87
C LEU A 320 -24.17 24.84 13.75
N SER A 321 -23.37 23.78 13.88
CA SER A 321 -23.35 22.72 12.87
C SER A 321 -23.72 21.37 13.52
N ALA A 322 -24.58 20.62 12.84
CA ALA A 322 -24.95 19.25 13.21
C ALA A 322 -25.00 18.39 11.97
N GLY A 323 -24.80 17.10 12.13
CA GLY A 323 -24.90 16.19 10.98
C GLY A 323 -24.66 14.74 11.35
N GLY A 324 -24.62 13.91 10.33
CA GLY A 324 -24.43 12.48 10.52
C GLY A 324 -23.86 11.76 9.33
N LEU A 325 -23.43 10.53 9.56
CA LEU A 325 -22.93 9.56 8.60
C LEU A 325 -23.63 8.21 8.82
N TYR A 326 -24.03 7.63 7.72
CA TYR A 326 -24.33 6.21 7.60
C TYR A 326 -23.42 5.58 6.56
N ARG A 327 -22.71 4.50 6.90
CA ARG A 327 -21.90 3.70 5.97
C ARG A 327 -22.17 2.22 6.15
N ASN A 328 -22.35 1.53 5.05
CA ASN A 328 -22.39 0.07 4.98
C ASN A 328 -21.38 -0.40 3.94
N LYS A 329 -20.47 -1.27 4.36
CA LYS A 329 -19.45 -1.88 3.53
C LYS A 329 -19.56 -3.40 3.62
N GLU A 330 -19.50 -4.07 2.48
CA GLU A 330 -19.49 -5.52 2.36
C GLU A 330 -18.33 -5.97 1.50
N ARG A 331 -17.61 -7.00 1.95
CA ARG A 331 -16.50 -7.62 1.23
C ARG A 331 -16.72 -9.12 1.13
N ASN A 332 -16.63 -9.66 -0.09
CA ASN A 332 -16.67 -11.08 -0.35
C ASN A 332 -15.37 -11.50 -1.01
N ASN A 333 -14.73 -12.50 -0.46
CA ASN A 333 -13.50 -13.09 -0.98
C ASN A 333 -13.76 -14.57 -1.31
N PHE A 334 -13.24 -15.02 -2.45
CA PHE A 334 -13.25 -16.39 -2.90
C PHE A 334 -11.83 -16.80 -3.23
N TYR A 335 -11.42 -17.97 -2.76
CA TYR A 335 -10.11 -18.54 -3.02
C TYR A 335 -10.25 -20.00 -3.42
N ASN A 336 -9.43 -20.43 -4.37
CA ASN A 336 -9.36 -21.82 -4.80
C ASN A 336 -7.94 -22.13 -5.25
N ASP A 337 -7.41 -23.29 -4.87
CA ASP A 337 -6.08 -23.74 -5.24
C ASP A 337 -6.08 -25.22 -5.68
N TYR A 338 -5.08 -25.57 -6.48
CA TYR A 338 -4.81 -26.93 -6.95
C TYR A 338 -3.30 -27.18 -6.88
N ILE A 339 -2.92 -28.34 -6.37
CA ILE A 339 -1.53 -28.74 -6.20
C ILE A 339 -1.26 -29.97 -7.08
N PHE A 340 -0.15 -29.93 -7.82
CA PHE A 340 0.30 -30.99 -8.67
C PHE A 340 1.68 -31.46 -8.22
N GLN A 341 1.90 -32.77 -8.17
CA GLN A 341 3.20 -33.36 -7.94
C GLN A 341 3.84 -33.74 -9.27
N PRO A 342 5.15 -33.60 -9.45
CA PRO A 342 5.84 -34.13 -10.62
C PRO A 342 5.69 -35.66 -10.70
N ALA A 343 5.46 -36.20 -11.88
CA ALA A 343 5.52 -37.62 -12.07
C ALA A 343 6.95 -38.13 -11.87
N ILE A 344 7.13 -39.25 -11.17
CA ILE A 344 8.45 -39.82 -10.91
C ILE A 344 8.89 -40.56 -12.17
N THR A 345 9.87 -40.03 -12.90
CA THR A 345 10.39 -40.60 -14.14
C THR A 345 11.78 -41.22 -13.99
N THR A 346 12.48 -40.90 -12.91
CA THR A 346 13.80 -41.45 -12.53
C THR A 346 13.84 -41.73 -11.02
N ASN A 347 14.86 -42.47 -10.57
CA ASN A 347 15.08 -42.73 -9.13
C ASN A 347 15.28 -41.46 -8.30
N GLN A 348 15.57 -40.32 -8.92
CA GLN A 348 15.78 -39.03 -8.28
C GLN A 348 14.59 -38.07 -8.40
N GLY A 349 13.55 -38.42 -9.20
CA GLY A 349 12.41 -37.57 -9.51
C GLY A 349 12.24 -37.35 -11.01
N GLN A 350 11.68 -36.23 -11.42
CA GLN A 350 11.53 -35.86 -12.82
C GLN A 350 12.54 -34.76 -13.19
N PRO A 351 13.50 -35.06 -14.12
CA PRO A 351 14.38 -34.04 -14.69
C PRO A 351 13.54 -32.97 -15.40
N PHE A 352 13.83 -31.68 -15.14
CA PHE A 352 13.17 -30.56 -15.77
C PHE A 352 13.97 -30.06 -16.98
N THR A 353 13.35 -30.06 -18.14
CA THR A 353 13.88 -29.48 -19.38
C THR A 353 13.08 -28.28 -19.82
N ASP A 354 11.76 -28.43 -19.94
CA ASP A 354 10.80 -27.36 -20.25
C ASP A 354 9.38 -27.75 -19.80
N ILE A 355 8.46 -26.80 -19.86
CA ILE A 355 7.08 -26.97 -19.38
C ILE A 355 6.27 -27.95 -20.24
N TYR A 356 6.58 -28.08 -21.52
CA TYR A 356 5.79 -28.92 -22.44
C TYR A 356 6.08 -30.40 -22.23
N HIS A 357 7.30 -30.73 -21.80
CA HIS A 357 7.72 -32.10 -21.45
C HIS A 357 7.43 -32.46 -19.98
N ALA A 358 7.10 -31.46 -19.14
CA ALA A 358 6.77 -31.72 -17.75
C ALA A 358 5.46 -32.53 -17.61
N GLN A 359 5.51 -33.55 -16.75
CA GLN A 359 4.39 -34.45 -16.45
C GLN A 359 4.00 -34.30 -14.97
N TRP A 360 2.71 -34.19 -14.75
CA TRP A 360 2.15 -33.93 -13.44
C TRP A 360 1.13 -34.99 -13.06
N THR A 361 1.09 -35.30 -11.76
CA THR A 361 0.06 -36.12 -11.12
C THR A 361 -0.68 -35.26 -10.11
N ASN A 362 -2.00 -35.46 -10.01
CA ASN A 362 -2.77 -34.77 -8.97
C ASN A 362 -2.39 -35.31 -7.60
N VAL A 363 -2.34 -34.43 -6.62
CA VAL A 363 -2.23 -34.81 -5.21
C VAL A 363 -3.61 -35.27 -4.73
N ASN A 364 -3.69 -36.45 -4.14
CA ASN A 364 -4.93 -36.91 -3.53
C ASN A 364 -5.07 -36.37 -2.10
N GLY A 365 -6.10 -35.61 -1.85
CA GLY A 365 -6.41 -35.05 -0.55
C GLY A 365 -7.86 -34.57 -0.46
N PRO A 366 -8.37 -34.20 0.71
CA PRO A 366 -9.79 -33.83 0.89
C PRO A 366 -10.24 -32.67 -0.01
N GLN A 367 -9.33 -31.78 -0.37
CA GLN A 367 -9.61 -30.58 -1.14
C GLN A 367 -9.02 -30.61 -2.56
N ASN A 368 -8.12 -31.53 -2.84
CA ASN A 368 -7.46 -31.66 -4.14
C ASN A 368 -7.70 -33.09 -4.67
N PRO A 369 -8.16 -33.28 -5.89
CA PRO A 369 -8.33 -32.33 -7.01
C PRO A 369 -9.67 -31.58 -7.08
N LEU A 370 -10.48 -31.54 -6.02
CA LEU A 370 -11.78 -30.88 -6.00
C LEU A 370 -11.65 -29.32 -5.90
N GLY A 371 -10.46 -28.82 -5.58
CA GLY A 371 -10.23 -27.43 -5.21
C GLY A 371 -10.57 -27.14 -3.74
N ALA A 372 -10.26 -25.97 -3.26
CA ALA A 372 -10.45 -25.58 -1.86
C ALA A 372 -11.93 -25.31 -1.54
N VAL A 373 -12.64 -26.34 -1.10
CA VAL A 373 -14.05 -26.22 -0.69
C VAL A 373 -14.16 -25.57 0.69
N ALA A 374 -13.26 -25.90 1.62
CA ALA A 374 -13.18 -25.38 2.96
C ALA A 374 -11.84 -24.66 3.16
N ASN A 375 -11.77 -23.39 2.83
CA ASN A 375 -10.56 -22.58 2.89
C ASN A 375 -10.87 -21.25 3.60
N PRO A 376 -10.08 -20.84 4.63
CA PRO A 376 -10.30 -19.60 5.36
C PRO A 376 -10.17 -18.34 4.50
N ASN A 377 -9.49 -18.43 3.36
CA ASN A 377 -9.38 -17.33 2.39
C ASN A 377 -10.69 -17.09 1.62
N THR A 378 -11.69 -18.01 1.74
CA THR A 378 -13.06 -17.78 1.26
C THR A 378 -13.91 -17.26 2.41
N TYR A 379 -14.26 -15.98 2.37
CA TYR A 379 -15.00 -15.32 3.45
C TYR A 379 -15.92 -14.20 2.95
N SER A 380 -16.90 -13.85 3.79
CA SER A 380 -17.69 -12.64 3.68
C SER A 380 -17.48 -11.80 4.93
N ALA A 381 -17.23 -10.50 4.75
CA ALA A 381 -17.07 -9.54 5.82
C ALA A 381 -17.93 -8.30 5.59
N ARG A 382 -18.38 -7.66 6.68
CA ARG A 382 -19.19 -6.44 6.64
C ARG A 382 -18.74 -5.45 7.68
N GLU A 383 -18.92 -4.15 7.38
CA GLU A 383 -18.70 -3.05 8.29
C GLU A 383 -19.87 -2.08 8.23
N ASN A 384 -20.42 -1.73 9.38
CA ASN A 384 -21.44 -0.69 9.51
C ASN A 384 -20.92 0.40 10.44
N ILE A 385 -20.95 1.65 9.95
CA ILE A 385 -20.59 2.83 10.73
C ILE A 385 -21.77 3.78 10.76
N ASN A 386 -22.19 4.19 11.96
CA ASN A 386 -23.15 5.27 12.15
C ASN A 386 -22.49 6.33 12.99
N ALA A 387 -22.63 7.59 12.59
CA ALA A 387 -22.07 8.69 13.33
C ALA A 387 -22.99 9.91 13.33
N GLY A 388 -22.89 10.67 14.41
CA GLY A 388 -23.50 11.97 14.56
C GLY A 388 -22.53 12.95 15.15
N TYR A 389 -22.64 14.24 14.79
CA TYR A 389 -21.80 15.27 15.38
C TYR A 389 -22.59 16.54 15.65
N PHE A 390 -22.05 17.31 16.59
CA PHE A 390 -22.46 18.67 16.87
C PHE A 390 -21.21 19.54 17.05
N SER A 391 -21.20 20.73 16.45
CA SER A 391 -20.11 21.69 16.64
C SER A 391 -20.59 23.13 16.64
N LEU A 392 -19.83 23.96 17.32
CA LEU A 392 -20.01 25.40 17.45
C LEU A 392 -18.77 26.09 16.89
N LYS A 393 -18.98 27.00 15.93
CA LYS A 393 -17.95 27.86 15.38
C LYS A 393 -18.26 29.30 15.74
N LEU A 394 -17.35 29.94 16.45
CA LEU A 394 -17.42 31.38 16.82
C LEU A 394 -16.30 32.13 16.11
N LYS A 395 -16.66 33.02 15.21
CA LYS A 395 -15.70 33.87 14.48
C LYS A 395 -15.86 35.30 14.89
N GLY A 396 -14.81 35.82 15.53
CA GLY A 396 -14.63 37.25 15.86
C GLY A 396 -13.68 37.92 14.87
N GLN A 397 -13.25 39.13 15.18
CA GLN A 397 -12.35 39.94 14.34
C GLN A 397 -10.96 39.28 14.16
N LYS A 398 -10.36 38.77 15.23
CA LYS A 398 -9.01 38.15 15.21
C LYS A 398 -9.00 36.66 15.54
N ALA A 399 -10.02 36.18 16.21
CA ALA A 399 -10.07 34.80 16.68
C ALA A 399 -11.23 34.05 16.07
N GLU A 400 -10.98 32.80 15.65
CA GLU A 400 -11.97 31.86 15.23
C GLU A 400 -11.80 30.57 16.07
N TRP A 401 -12.88 30.18 16.77
CA TRP A 401 -12.95 28.97 17.57
C TRP A 401 -13.87 27.97 16.90
N ILE A 402 -13.49 26.71 16.93
CA ILE A 402 -14.36 25.58 16.61
C ILE A 402 -14.26 24.61 17.76
N ALA A 403 -15.39 24.27 18.36
CA ALA A 403 -15.45 23.23 19.41
C ALA A 403 -16.64 22.32 19.12
N GLY A 404 -16.50 21.04 19.39
CA GLY A 404 -17.60 20.11 19.21
C GLY A 404 -17.23 18.68 19.53
N ILE A 405 -18.16 17.79 19.25
CA ILE A 405 -18.07 16.41 19.60
C ILE A 405 -18.68 15.55 18.48
N ARG A 406 -18.07 14.42 18.24
CA ARG A 406 -18.53 13.41 17.31
C ARG A 406 -18.72 12.10 18.04
N TYR A 407 -19.84 11.43 17.79
CA TYR A 407 -20.13 10.08 18.26
C TYR A 407 -20.13 9.14 17.06
N GLU A 408 -19.38 8.03 17.15
CA GLU A 408 -19.36 6.99 16.12
C GLU A 408 -19.62 5.62 16.72
N THR A 409 -20.42 4.81 16.03
CA THR A 409 -20.56 3.37 16.32
C THR A 409 -20.01 2.58 15.15
N THR A 410 -19.26 1.53 15.45
CA THR A 410 -18.69 0.62 14.45
C THR A 410 -19.09 -0.81 14.78
N ASN A 411 -19.52 -1.55 13.76
CA ASN A 411 -19.76 -2.97 13.84
C ASN A 411 -19.10 -3.66 12.64
N GLN A 412 -18.07 -4.45 12.91
CA GLN A 412 -17.37 -5.29 11.92
C GLN A 412 -17.68 -6.74 12.22
N ALA A 413 -17.99 -7.55 11.20
CA ALA A 413 -18.27 -8.96 11.34
C ALA A 413 -17.80 -9.73 10.10
N TYR A 414 -17.42 -10.99 10.28
CA TYR A 414 -17.06 -11.87 9.17
C TYR A 414 -17.60 -13.29 9.39
N ILE A 415 -17.71 -14.01 8.27
CA ILE A 415 -17.95 -15.46 8.21
C ILE A 415 -16.94 -16.01 7.19
N SER A 416 -16.20 -17.05 7.57
CA SER A 416 -15.22 -17.71 6.70
C SER A 416 -15.58 -19.18 6.47
N SER A 417 -15.11 -19.72 5.33
CA SER A 417 -15.36 -21.10 4.90
C SER A 417 -14.31 -22.07 5.47
N VAL A 418 -13.94 -21.93 6.75
CA VAL A 418 -13.07 -22.92 7.40
C VAL A 418 -13.75 -24.28 7.52
N ASP A 419 -12.94 -25.33 7.64
CA ASP A 419 -13.43 -26.70 7.85
C ASP A 419 -14.46 -26.74 9.00
N PRO A 420 -15.65 -27.34 8.79
CA PRO A 420 -16.69 -27.44 9.83
C PRO A 420 -16.24 -28.09 11.14
N THR A 421 -15.20 -28.94 11.10
CA THR A 421 -14.63 -29.60 12.27
C THR A 421 -13.81 -28.65 13.15
N VAL A 422 -13.46 -27.46 12.63
CA VAL A 422 -12.70 -26.44 13.33
C VAL A 422 -13.66 -25.50 14.03
N SER A 423 -13.57 -25.38 15.35
CA SER A 423 -14.45 -24.53 16.16
C SER A 423 -14.08 -23.04 16.12
N TYR A 424 -12.88 -22.68 15.62
CA TYR A 424 -12.36 -21.31 15.63
C TYR A 424 -12.34 -20.70 14.22
N GLY A 425 -12.36 -19.37 14.16
CA GLY A 425 -12.17 -18.61 12.93
C GLY A 425 -13.33 -18.66 11.93
N LYS A 426 -14.38 -19.45 12.19
CA LYS A 426 -15.54 -19.56 11.31
C LYS A 426 -16.31 -18.26 11.20
N GLN A 427 -16.44 -17.55 12.30
CA GLN A 427 -17.11 -16.24 12.34
C GLN A 427 -16.57 -15.41 13.49
N GLY A 428 -16.62 -14.09 13.32
CA GLY A 428 -16.27 -13.14 14.36
C GLY A 428 -17.02 -11.82 14.21
N SER A 429 -17.16 -11.09 15.29
CA SER A 429 -17.70 -9.72 15.27
C SER A 429 -17.09 -8.87 16.35
N ILE A 430 -16.87 -7.59 16.02
CA ILE A 430 -16.39 -6.56 16.93
C ILE A 430 -17.38 -5.40 16.87
N ARG A 431 -17.82 -4.92 18.02
CA ARG A 431 -18.70 -3.75 18.14
C ARG A 431 -18.17 -2.82 19.20
N TYR A 432 -18.08 -1.54 18.85
CA TYR A 432 -17.64 -0.48 19.76
C TYR A 432 -18.26 0.87 19.40
N PHE A 433 -18.14 1.81 20.32
CA PHE A 433 -18.49 3.21 20.10
C PHE A 433 -17.35 4.12 20.55
N ASP A 434 -17.28 5.29 19.97
CA ASP A 434 -16.26 6.30 20.27
C ASP A 434 -16.91 7.67 20.39
N LEU A 435 -16.43 8.43 21.35
CA LEU A 435 -16.77 9.82 21.54
C LEU A 435 -15.51 10.64 21.30
N LEU A 436 -15.53 11.49 20.28
CA LEU A 436 -14.36 12.19 19.74
C LEU A 436 -14.55 13.69 19.90
N PRO A 437 -14.14 14.29 21.03
CA PRO A 437 -14.13 15.74 21.21
C PRO A 437 -13.06 16.41 20.36
N SER A 438 -13.29 17.64 19.95
CA SER A 438 -12.34 18.46 19.20
C SER A 438 -12.52 19.93 19.54
N ILE A 439 -11.39 20.63 19.72
CA ILE A 439 -11.33 22.07 19.88
C ILE A 439 -10.21 22.63 19.01
N GLN A 440 -10.49 23.72 18.32
CA GLN A 440 -9.53 24.41 17.46
C GLN A 440 -9.61 25.91 17.65
N LEU A 441 -8.47 26.56 17.63
CA LEU A 441 -8.31 28.01 17.63
C LEU A 441 -7.50 28.43 16.41
N LYS A 442 -8.00 29.42 15.68
CA LYS A 442 -7.24 30.20 14.71
C LYS A 442 -7.18 31.62 15.22
N TYR A 443 -5.98 32.13 15.46
CA TYR A 443 -5.76 33.51 15.93
C TYR A 443 -4.95 34.29 14.90
N GLN A 444 -5.51 35.37 14.38
CA GLN A 444 -4.88 36.27 13.43
C GLN A 444 -4.06 37.31 14.20
N ILE A 445 -2.74 37.12 14.25
CA ILE A 445 -1.81 38.05 14.93
C ILE A 445 -1.74 39.35 14.13
N SER A 446 -1.61 39.22 12.78
CA SER A 446 -1.65 40.31 11.81
C SER A 446 -2.28 39.83 10.51
N ASP A 447 -2.40 40.66 9.48
CA ASP A 447 -2.92 40.30 8.16
C ASP A 447 -2.09 39.20 7.47
N GLN A 448 -0.84 39.04 7.88
CA GLN A 448 0.10 38.08 7.29
C GLN A 448 0.43 36.92 8.25
N GLN A 449 0.04 36.99 9.52
CA GLN A 449 0.48 36.03 10.53
C GLN A 449 -0.71 35.38 11.24
N ILE A 450 -0.71 34.05 11.26
CA ILE A 450 -1.76 33.25 11.87
C ILE A 450 -1.12 32.24 12.82
N LEU A 451 -1.69 32.13 14.01
CA LEU A 451 -1.42 31.05 14.97
C LEU A 451 -2.62 30.11 15.00
N ARG A 452 -2.36 28.81 14.95
CA ARG A 452 -3.39 27.78 15.13
C ARG A 452 -3.01 26.87 16.27
N ALA A 453 -3.98 26.53 17.09
CA ALA A 453 -3.86 25.52 18.13
C ALA A 453 -5.04 24.57 18.04
N SER A 454 -4.83 23.28 18.27
CA SER A 454 -5.91 22.29 18.29
C SER A 454 -5.61 21.15 19.25
N GLY A 455 -6.70 20.64 19.86
CA GLY A 455 -6.74 19.39 20.60
C GLY A 455 -7.92 18.56 20.11
N TYR A 456 -7.69 17.29 19.78
CA TYR A 456 -8.76 16.42 19.25
C TYR A 456 -8.44 14.96 19.48
N GLU A 457 -9.47 14.15 19.53
CA GLU A 457 -9.38 12.70 19.53
C GLU A 457 -9.67 12.14 18.14
N SER A 458 -8.97 11.07 17.79
CA SER A 458 -9.12 10.34 16.54
C SER A 458 -8.93 8.85 16.76
N LEU A 459 -9.34 8.05 15.80
CA LEU A 459 -9.18 6.61 15.83
C LEU A 459 -8.61 6.08 14.52
N SER A 460 -8.18 4.81 14.54
CA SER A 460 -7.90 4.04 13.33
C SER A 460 -8.53 2.66 13.47
N ARG A 461 -9.29 2.26 12.45
CA ARG A 461 -9.96 0.96 12.38
C ARG A 461 -9.09 -0.04 11.66
N PRO A 462 -8.98 -1.29 12.16
CA PRO A 462 -8.39 -2.36 11.36
C PRO A 462 -9.17 -2.54 10.06
N ALA A 463 -8.47 -2.84 8.98
CA ALA A 463 -9.14 -3.13 7.72
C ALA A 463 -9.96 -4.43 7.81
N LEU A 464 -11.06 -4.52 7.05
CA LEU A 464 -11.94 -5.69 7.09
C LEU A 464 -11.21 -7.01 6.82
N TYR A 465 -10.18 -7.01 5.98
CA TYR A 465 -9.42 -8.23 5.72
C TYR A 465 -8.49 -8.58 6.89
N ASP A 466 -7.94 -7.61 7.62
CA ASP A 466 -7.06 -7.88 8.78
C ASP A 466 -7.79 -8.52 9.95
N VAL A 467 -9.09 -8.23 10.11
CA VAL A 467 -9.94 -8.83 11.16
C VAL A 467 -10.60 -10.15 10.75
N THR A 468 -10.37 -10.64 9.53
CA THR A 468 -10.85 -11.96 9.10
C THR A 468 -9.82 -13.04 9.41
N PHE A 469 -10.27 -14.27 9.47
CA PHE A 469 -9.39 -15.41 9.63
C PHE A 469 -8.94 -15.88 8.24
N TYR A 470 -7.79 -15.40 7.77
CA TYR A 470 -7.22 -15.80 6.49
C TYR A 470 -5.73 -16.10 6.61
N SER A 471 -5.19 -16.80 5.62
CA SER A 471 -3.77 -17.06 5.47
C SER A 471 -3.41 -17.22 4.00
N VAL A 472 -2.55 -16.34 3.49
CA VAL A 472 -2.13 -16.33 2.08
C VAL A 472 -0.62 -16.29 2.01
N GLN A 473 -0.04 -17.20 1.21
CA GLN A 473 1.40 -17.16 0.91
C GLN A 473 1.68 -16.06 -0.11
N TYR A 474 2.52 -15.11 0.26
CA TYR A 474 3.11 -14.11 -0.62
C TYR A 474 4.54 -14.50 -0.99
N GLU A 475 5.31 -13.53 -1.46
CA GLU A 475 6.65 -13.77 -2.01
C GLU A 475 7.66 -14.24 -0.96
N ASP A 476 7.73 -13.51 0.12
CA ASP A 476 8.80 -13.64 1.12
C ASP A 476 8.28 -14.19 2.46
N TYR A 477 6.97 -14.12 2.67
CA TYR A 477 6.31 -14.56 3.91
C TYR A 477 4.84 -14.88 3.67
N GLN A 478 4.27 -15.62 4.58
CA GLN A 478 2.84 -15.82 4.68
C GLN A 478 2.18 -14.62 5.36
N GLU A 479 1.03 -14.17 4.90
CA GLU A 479 0.24 -13.15 5.57
C GLU A 479 -0.97 -13.78 6.24
N ALA A 480 -1.21 -13.43 7.51
CA ALA A 480 -2.34 -13.94 8.27
C ALA A 480 -3.17 -12.82 8.89
N GLY A 481 -4.49 -13.02 8.91
CA GLY A 481 -5.41 -12.11 9.58
C GLY A 481 -5.45 -12.32 11.08
N ASN A 482 -5.96 -11.33 11.82
CA ASN A 482 -6.11 -11.35 13.27
C ASN A 482 -7.50 -10.87 13.70
N PRO A 483 -8.46 -11.78 13.95
CA PRO A 483 -9.82 -11.42 14.35
C PRO A 483 -9.94 -10.69 15.69
N PHE A 484 -8.86 -10.58 16.44
CA PHE A 484 -8.84 -9.96 17.76
C PHE A 484 -8.24 -8.54 17.75
N LEU A 485 -8.00 -7.99 16.56
CA LEU A 485 -7.54 -6.61 16.43
C LEU A 485 -8.55 -5.64 17.02
N ARG A 486 -8.04 -4.74 17.85
CA ARG A 486 -8.77 -3.61 18.40
C ARG A 486 -8.43 -2.35 17.62
N ARG A 487 -9.37 -1.40 17.55
CA ARG A 487 -9.09 -0.08 17.01
C ARG A 487 -8.00 0.63 17.81
N SER A 488 -7.17 1.41 17.13
CA SER A 488 -6.29 2.37 17.78
C SER A 488 -7.04 3.65 18.09
N HIS A 489 -6.71 4.30 19.20
CA HIS A 489 -7.28 5.58 19.61
C HIS A 489 -6.16 6.58 19.90
N ALA A 490 -6.28 7.81 19.44
CA ALA A 490 -5.22 8.82 19.59
C ALA A 490 -5.73 10.15 20.14
N ASP A 491 -5.04 10.63 21.17
CA ASP A 491 -5.13 12.01 21.68
C ASP A 491 -4.10 12.86 20.92
N ASN A 492 -4.53 13.96 20.31
CA ASN A 492 -3.71 14.79 19.44
C ASN A 492 -3.70 16.24 19.96
N LEU A 493 -2.50 16.85 19.97
CA LEU A 493 -2.28 18.26 20.27
C LEU A 493 -1.37 18.86 19.20
N ASP A 494 -1.77 19.98 18.62
CA ASP A 494 -1.03 20.67 17.57
C ASP A 494 -0.97 22.18 17.82
N LEU A 495 0.19 22.77 17.53
CA LEU A 495 0.39 24.21 17.50
C LEU A 495 1.15 24.58 16.22
N ARG A 496 0.62 25.56 15.45
CA ARG A 496 1.20 25.96 14.16
C ARG A 496 1.19 27.48 14.01
N TYR A 497 2.30 28.01 13.53
CA TYR A 497 2.46 29.39 13.07
C TYR A 497 2.55 29.41 11.54
N GLU A 498 1.84 30.35 10.92
CA GLU A 498 1.79 30.56 9.48
C GLU A 498 2.12 32.03 9.16
N LEU A 499 3.06 32.25 8.22
CA LEU A 499 3.45 33.57 7.73
C LEU A 499 3.20 33.63 6.22
N TYR A 500 2.33 34.53 5.79
CA TYR A 500 1.99 34.79 4.39
C TYR A 500 2.62 36.12 3.96
N SER A 501 3.64 36.10 3.10
CA SER A 501 4.39 37.31 2.68
C SER A 501 4.01 37.83 1.30
N GLY A 502 2.75 37.58 0.89
CA GLY A 502 2.18 37.99 -0.39
C GLY A 502 2.42 37.00 -1.53
N GLY A 503 1.50 36.96 -2.51
CA GLY A 503 1.50 35.99 -3.62
C GLY A 503 1.41 34.55 -3.09
N LEU A 504 2.29 33.66 -3.60
CA LEU A 504 2.39 32.28 -3.19
C LEU A 504 3.46 32.03 -2.10
N ASN A 505 3.99 33.09 -1.50
CA ASN A 505 5.05 32.97 -0.49
C ASN A 505 4.44 32.65 0.88
N VAL A 506 4.81 31.51 1.45
CA VAL A 506 4.33 31.07 2.76
C VAL A 506 5.44 30.34 3.51
N ILE A 507 5.50 30.60 4.81
CA ILE A 507 6.33 29.83 5.75
C ILE A 507 5.40 29.32 6.84
N GLN A 508 5.52 28.05 7.18
CA GLN A 508 4.76 27.42 8.25
C GLN A 508 5.72 26.66 9.15
N ALA A 509 5.50 26.76 10.45
CA ALA A 509 6.20 25.97 11.45
C ALA A 509 5.18 25.46 12.46
N GLY A 510 5.28 24.19 12.85
CA GLY A 510 4.36 23.57 13.77
C GLY A 510 5.02 22.52 14.64
N VAL A 511 4.46 22.30 15.82
CA VAL A 511 4.81 21.20 16.72
C VAL A 511 3.56 20.38 16.99
N PHE A 512 3.74 19.07 17.17
CA PHE A 512 2.65 18.18 17.47
C PHE A 512 3.04 17.18 18.56
N TYR A 513 2.03 16.68 19.27
CA TYR A 513 2.12 15.56 20.19
C TYR A 513 0.93 14.63 20.00
N LYS A 514 1.20 13.32 19.98
CA LYS A 514 0.18 12.26 19.88
C LYS A 514 0.45 11.18 20.91
N ARG A 515 -0.60 10.77 21.62
CA ARG A 515 -0.61 9.56 22.44
C ARG A 515 -1.54 8.56 21.78
N ILE A 516 -1.04 7.38 21.41
CA ILE A 516 -1.77 6.38 20.65
C ILE A 516 -1.95 5.15 21.53
N ALA A 517 -3.17 4.85 21.91
CA ALA A 517 -3.52 3.63 22.62
C ALA A 517 -3.82 2.52 21.61
N ASP A 518 -3.41 1.28 21.93
CA ASP A 518 -3.58 0.10 21.09
C ASP A 518 -3.11 0.28 19.63
N PRO A 519 -1.97 0.94 19.33
CA PRO A 519 -1.49 1.00 17.96
C PRO A 519 -1.34 -0.42 17.41
N TYR A 520 -1.63 -0.62 16.14
CA TYR A 520 -1.36 -1.92 15.52
C TYR A 520 -0.23 -1.78 14.50
N GLU A 521 0.58 -2.81 14.45
CA GLU A 521 1.69 -2.93 13.52
C GLU A 521 1.80 -4.33 12.95
N ARG A 522 2.41 -4.43 11.78
CA ARG A 522 2.61 -5.70 11.10
C ARG A 522 3.91 -6.33 11.60
N THR A 523 3.77 -7.43 12.32
CA THR A 523 4.88 -8.14 12.96
C THR A 523 5.20 -9.42 12.19
N LEU A 524 6.49 -9.68 11.96
CA LEU A 524 6.99 -10.95 11.43
C LEU A 524 7.15 -11.95 12.56
N LEU A 525 6.51 -13.09 12.40
CA LEU A 525 6.49 -14.22 13.34
C LEU A 525 7.17 -15.42 12.68
N ASN A 526 8.04 -16.11 13.42
CA ASN A 526 8.68 -17.33 12.96
C ASN A 526 7.77 -18.54 13.19
N ALA A 527 8.11 -19.67 12.54
CA ALA A 527 7.44 -20.94 12.78
C ALA A 527 7.45 -21.31 14.26
N GLY A 528 6.29 -21.70 14.78
CA GLY A 528 6.11 -22.02 16.20
C GLY A 528 5.90 -20.81 17.11
N ASP A 529 6.00 -19.59 16.60
CA ASP A 529 5.52 -18.40 17.32
C ASP A 529 3.99 -18.43 17.38
N GLU A 530 3.45 -18.09 18.57
CA GLU A 530 2.02 -18.02 18.74
C GLU A 530 1.43 -16.87 17.91
N LEU A 531 0.55 -17.21 16.97
CA LEU A 531 -0.34 -16.22 16.37
C LEU A 531 -1.20 -15.65 17.49
N TYR A 532 -1.10 -14.36 17.73
CA TYR A 532 -1.76 -13.70 18.84
C TYR A 532 -3.23 -13.39 18.56
N PRO A 533 -4.13 -13.56 19.55
CA PRO A 533 -4.02 -14.32 20.78
C PRO A 533 -4.36 -15.80 20.54
N ILE A 534 -3.95 -16.63 21.47
CA ILE A 534 -4.03 -18.06 21.47
C ILE A 534 -5.50 -18.61 21.55
N PRO A 535 -6.31 -18.65 20.51
CA PRO A 535 -7.30 -19.71 20.42
C PRO A 535 -7.14 -20.55 19.17
N TYR A 536 -6.02 -20.42 18.49
CA TYR A 536 -5.73 -21.21 17.28
C TYR A 536 -5.04 -22.54 17.58
N GLN A 537 -5.10 -23.03 18.82
CA GLN A 537 -4.64 -24.37 19.17
C GLN A 537 -5.36 -25.41 18.30
N GLY A 538 -4.64 -26.02 17.38
CA GLY A 538 -5.18 -27.02 16.44
C GLY A 538 -5.30 -26.55 14.99
N LEU A 539 -5.17 -25.25 14.70
CA LEU A 539 -5.06 -24.71 13.34
C LEU A 539 -3.62 -24.25 13.11
N SER A 540 -2.80 -25.13 12.58
CA SER A 540 -1.48 -24.77 12.10
C SER A 540 -1.62 -23.99 10.80
N TYR A 541 -1.89 -22.66 10.90
CA TYR A 541 -1.84 -21.75 9.76
C TYR A 541 -0.45 -21.17 9.54
N THR A 542 0.48 -21.42 10.42
CA THR A 542 1.90 -21.32 10.15
C THR A 542 2.41 -22.71 9.87
N PRO A 543 2.57 -23.12 8.61
CA PRO A 543 3.35 -24.32 8.30
C PRO A 543 4.70 -24.19 8.99
N ALA A 544 5.16 -25.26 9.62
CA ALA A 544 6.48 -25.27 10.23
C ALA A 544 7.53 -24.77 9.21
N GLY A 545 8.29 -23.73 9.56
CA GLY A 545 9.32 -23.16 8.70
C GLY A 545 8.90 -21.98 7.81
N VAL A 546 7.68 -21.46 7.94
CA VAL A 546 7.23 -20.29 7.15
C VAL A 546 7.18 -19.04 8.01
N LEU A 547 7.90 -18.00 7.58
CA LEU A 547 7.81 -16.67 8.16
C LEU A 547 6.42 -16.10 7.92
N THR A 548 5.74 -15.65 8.98
CA THR A 548 4.36 -15.15 8.90
C THR A 548 4.29 -13.69 9.32
N SER A 549 3.65 -12.87 8.51
CA SER A 549 3.35 -11.46 8.77
C SER A 549 1.91 -11.32 9.27
N GLN A 550 1.71 -10.77 10.48
CA GLN A 550 0.40 -10.57 11.08
C GLN A 550 0.26 -9.19 11.71
N MET A 551 -0.91 -8.55 11.54
CA MET A 551 -1.24 -7.32 12.27
C MET A 551 -1.53 -7.63 13.74
N ARG A 552 -0.92 -6.86 14.66
CA ARG A 552 -1.05 -7.04 16.11
C ARG A 552 -1.21 -5.68 16.79
N ASN A 553 -2.02 -5.62 17.84
CA ASN A 553 -2.03 -4.45 18.71
C ASN A 553 -0.77 -4.44 19.59
N ALA A 554 -0.22 -3.28 19.77
CA ALA A 554 0.92 -3.03 20.63
C ALA A 554 0.53 -2.13 21.81
N PRO A 555 1.35 -2.04 22.86
CA PRO A 555 1.09 -1.12 23.98
C PRO A 555 1.04 0.35 23.53
N THR A 556 0.58 1.22 24.42
CA THR A 556 0.48 2.66 24.15
C THR A 556 1.81 3.23 23.67
N ALA A 557 1.76 3.96 22.55
CA ALA A 557 2.87 4.68 21.97
C ALA A 557 2.70 6.19 22.10
N ASN A 558 3.83 6.92 22.12
CA ASN A 558 3.85 8.36 22.06
C ASN A 558 4.63 8.83 20.83
N ALA A 559 4.19 9.90 20.21
CA ALA A 559 4.89 10.55 19.11
C ALA A 559 4.83 12.07 19.26
N CYS A 560 5.95 12.76 19.03
CA CYS A 560 6.00 14.21 18.99
C CYS A 560 6.97 14.68 17.90
N GLY A 561 6.78 15.89 17.42
CA GLY A 561 7.65 16.38 16.35
C GLY A 561 7.51 17.85 16.03
N LEU A 562 8.38 18.25 15.09
CA LEU A 562 8.46 19.58 14.50
C LEU A 562 8.26 19.47 13.00
N GLU A 563 7.45 20.34 12.44
CA GLU A 563 7.25 20.46 10.99
C GLU A 563 7.56 21.89 10.54
N ILE A 564 8.35 22.03 9.49
CA ILE A 564 8.64 23.32 8.86
C ILE A 564 8.39 23.17 7.37
N SER A 565 7.68 24.11 6.76
CA SER A 565 7.53 24.20 5.32
C SER A 565 7.63 25.64 4.85
N ALA A 566 8.25 25.83 3.68
CA ALA A 566 8.42 27.14 3.07
C ALA A 566 8.22 27.06 1.56
N VAL A 567 7.52 28.04 1.00
CA VAL A 567 7.43 28.30 -0.42
C VAL A 567 7.83 29.74 -0.65
N ARG A 568 8.84 29.97 -1.50
CA ARG A 568 9.35 31.31 -1.81
C ARG A 568 9.66 31.45 -3.28
N TYR A 569 9.17 32.51 -3.89
CA TYR A 569 9.46 32.86 -5.28
C TYR A 569 10.38 34.09 -5.36
N PHE A 570 11.41 33.99 -6.19
CA PHE A 570 12.38 35.02 -6.52
C PHE A 570 12.30 35.31 -8.02
N GLY A 571 11.32 36.10 -8.44
CA GLY A 571 11.04 36.31 -9.86
C GLY A 571 10.61 35.01 -10.55
N ARG A 572 11.47 34.48 -11.42
CA ARG A 572 11.21 33.23 -12.18
C ARG A 572 11.57 31.94 -11.43
N LEU A 573 12.32 32.06 -10.35
CA LEU A 573 12.75 30.92 -9.53
C LEU A 573 11.85 30.77 -8.31
N GLY A 574 11.35 29.56 -8.08
CA GLY A 574 10.62 29.16 -6.90
C GLY A 574 11.39 28.08 -6.12
N ILE A 575 11.38 28.20 -4.80
CA ILE A 575 11.91 27.18 -3.89
C ILE A 575 10.77 26.74 -3.01
N GLN A 576 10.55 25.42 -2.95
CA GLN A 576 9.64 24.78 -2.02
C GLN A 576 10.46 23.83 -1.16
N ALA A 577 10.43 24.00 0.15
CA ALA A 577 11.15 23.15 1.09
C ALA A 577 10.21 22.71 2.21
N GLY A 578 10.35 21.47 2.64
CA GLY A 578 9.66 20.92 3.79
C GLY A 578 10.60 20.01 4.58
N TYR A 579 10.47 20.08 5.89
CA TYR A 579 11.21 19.21 6.82
C TYR A 579 10.32 18.85 7.99
N THR A 580 10.32 17.56 8.32
CA THR A 580 9.63 17.02 9.50
C THR A 580 10.62 16.22 10.33
N TYR A 581 10.70 16.55 11.61
CA TYR A 581 11.33 15.71 12.63
C TYR A 581 10.24 15.07 13.48
N THR A 582 10.31 13.74 13.65
CA THR A 582 9.37 12.99 14.49
C THR A 582 10.14 12.06 15.41
N TYR A 583 9.92 12.21 16.70
CA TYR A 583 10.31 11.23 17.70
C TYR A 583 9.08 10.40 18.08
N SER A 584 9.20 9.07 18.06
CA SER A 584 8.17 8.19 18.63
C SER A 584 8.82 7.12 19.49
N ASN A 585 8.06 6.61 20.44
CA ASN A 585 8.49 5.54 21.32
C ASN A 585 7.34 4.60 21.65
N ILE A 586 7.63 3.29 21.56
CA ILE A 586 6.79 2.19 21.98
C ILE A 586 7.63 1.20 22.77
N ASN A 587 7.08 0.63 23.84
CA ASN A 587 7.75 -0.39 24.64
C ASN A 587 7.04 -1.72 24.46
N LEU A 588 7.77 -2.72 23.99
CA LEU A 588 7.25 -4.04 23.61
C LEU A 588 7.89 -5.15 24.44
N PRO A 589 7.12 -6.14 24.88
CA PRO A 589 7.67 -7.36 25.48
C PRO A 589 8.03 -8.36 24.36
N ASP A 590 9.27 -8.29 23.87
CA ASP A 590 9.73 -9.18 22.80
C ASP A 590 10.46 -10.40 23.33
N LYS A 591 10.48 -11.48 22.55
CA LYS A 591 11.16 -12.72 22.88
C LYS A 591 12.68 -12.58 22.67
N PHE A 592 13.46 -13.23 23.51
CA PHE A 592 14.91 -13.30 23.42
C PHE A 592 15.39 -14.73 23.73
N ILE A 593 16.17 -15.33 22.86
CA ILE A 593 16.73 -16.66 23.07
C ILE A 593 17.99 -16.58 23.95
N THR A 594 17.99 -17.32 25.04
CA THR A 594 19.11 -17.46 25.94
C THR A 594 19.24 -18.91 26.37
N ARG A 595 20.37 -19.26 27.00
CA ARG A 595 20.51 -20.57 27.65
C ARG A 595 19.75 -20.60 28.97
N GLU A 596 19.17 -21.76 29.30
CA GLU A 596 18.49 -22.02 30.55
C GLU A 596 19.49 -21.89 31.71
N ASP A 597 20.71 -22.44 31.56
CA ASP A 597 21.86 -22.21 32.43
C ASP A 597 22.98 -21.52 31.63
N PRO A 598 23.19 -20.20 31.80
CA PRO A 598 24.26 -19.49 31.11
C PRO A 598 25.69 -20.01 31.37
N ALA A 599 25.91 -20.73 32.47
CA ALA A 599 27.20 -21.32 32.81
C ALA A 599 27.43 -22.66 32.09
N ASN A 600 26.38 -23.32 31.60
CA ASN A 600 26.45 -24.60 30.92
C ASN A 600 26.21 -24.44 29.39
N PRO A 601 27.25 -24.50 28.54
CA PRO A 601 27.12 -24.39 27.08
C PRO A 601 26.25 -25.48 26.43
N SER A 602 25.94 -26.55 27.16
CA SER A 602 25.08 -27.65 26.66
C SER A 602 23.63 -27.56 27.18
N SER A 603 23.30 -26.55 27.99
CA SER A 603 21.91 -26.36 28.44
C SER A 603 20.98 -25.97 27.30
N ASN A 604 19.68 -26.19 27.47
CA ASN A 604 18.67 -25.88 26.47
C ASN A 604 18.64 -24.38 26.14
N LEU A 605 18.29 -24.05 24.90
CA LEU A 605 17.95 -22.71 24.50
C LEU A 605 16.46 -22.46 24.79
N ILE A 606 16.19 -21.43 25.57
CA ILE A 606 14.81 -21.05 25.97
C ILE A 606 14.48 -19.60 25.56
N PRO A 607 13.25 -19.30 25.17
CA PRO A 607 12.80 -17.94 24.97
C PRO A 607 12.47 -17.29 26.33
N VAL A 608 13.00 -16.10 26.56
CA VAL A 608 12.65 -15.23 27.70
C VAL A 608 12.10 -13.91 27.16
N THR A 609 11.25 -13.23 27.94
CA THR A 609 10.71 -11.93 27.55
C THR A 609 11.68 -10.82 27.95
N ARG A 610 11.98 -9.90 27.01
CA ARG A 610 12.72 -8.66 27.24
C ARG A 610 11.93 -7.48 26.72
N ASN A 611 11.91 -6.37 27.47
CA ASN A 611 11.30 -5.14 27.00
C ASN A 611 12.22 -4.44 25.99
N GLU A 612 11.69 -4.16 24.82
CA GLU A 612 12.33 -3.38 23.77
C GLU A 612 11.66 -2.02 23.64
N SER A 613 12.47 -0.94 23.62
CA SER A 613 12.03 0.42 23.37
C SER A 613 12.48 0.85 21.99
N ARG A 614 11.55 1.17 21.08
CA ARG A 614 11.85 1.52 19.69
C ARG A 614 10.84 2.49 19.10
N PRO A 615 11.14 3.15 17.96
CA PRO A 615 10.16 3.95 17.22
C PRO A 615 9.02 3.07 16.67
N LEU A 616 7.90 3.71 16.35
CA LEU A 616 6.79 3.07 15.63
C LEU A 616 7.24 2.56 14.26
N GLN A 617 6.73 1.40 13.85
CA GLN A 617 6.98 0.84 12.52
C GLN A 617 6.61 1.83 11.41
N GLY A 618 7.45 1.92 10.39
CA GLY A 618 7.24 2.79 9.23
C GLY A 618 7.51 4.27 9.48
N GLN A 619 7.67 4.72 10.72
CA GLN A 619 7.95 6.10 11.05
C GLN A 619 9.44 6.41 10.89
N SER A 620 9.75 7.39 10.04
CA SER A 620 11.10 7.95 9.90
C SER A 620 11.27 9.16 10.83
N PRO A 621 12.37 9.28 11.62
CA PRO A 621 12.65 10.48 12.39
C PRO A 621 12.83 11.72 11.54
N HIS A 622 13.32 11.58 10.31
CA HIS A 622 13.64 12.71 9.44
C HIS A 622 13.00 12.52 8.06
N LEU A 623 12.14 13.45 7.67
CA LEU A 623 11.60 13.56 6.32
C LEU A 623 11.93 14.95 5.78
N ALA A 624 12.45 15.02 4.56
CA ALA A 624 12.72 16.30 3.91
C ALA A 624 12.29 16.25 2.44
N ASN A 625 11.80 17.36 1.93
CA ASN A 625 11.55 17.57 0.51
C ASN A 625 12.08 18.94 0.07
N LEU A 626 12.63 18.99 -1.14
CA LEU A 626 13.12 20.20 -1.77
C LEU A 626 12.67 20.20 -3.23
N GLY A 627 11.90 21.22 -3.61
CA GLY A 627 11.49 21.51 -4.98
C GLY A 627 12.14 22.80 -5.45
N LEU A 628 12.82 22.73 -6.60
CA LEU A 628 13.29 23.90 -7.33
C LEU A 628 12.42 24.06 -8.58
N LEU A 629 11.83 25.22 -8.76
CA LEU A 629 10.91 25.53 -9.83
C LEU A 629 11.46 26.72 -10.62
N TYR A 630 11.48 26.59 -11.94
CA TYR A 630 11.73 27.70 -12.84
C TYR A 630 10.53 27.88 -13.76
N ALA A 631 9.99 29.11 -13.82
CA ALA A 631 8.87 29.43 -14.69
C ALA A 631 9.11 30.78 -15.40
N ASP A 632 9.26 30.74 -16.72
CA ASP A 632 9.38 31.91 -17.56
C ASP A 632 8.23 31.97 -18.58
N ASN A 633 7.22 32.74 -18.24
CA ASN A 633 6.04 32.91 -19.07
C ASN A 633 6.33 33.61 -20.41
N LEU A 634 7.42 34.42 -20.50
CA LEU A 634 7.80 35.13 -21.71
C LEU A 634 8.44 34.18 -22.74
N SER A 635 9.42 33.42 -22.29
CA SER A 635 10.09 32.43 -23.16
C SER A 635 9.29 31.12 -23.24
N GLY A 636 8.36 30.87 -22.32
CA GLY A 636 7.55 29.65 -22.26
C GLY A 636 8.30 28.42 -21.74
N TRP A 637 9.42 28.57 -21.06
CA TRP A 637 10.14 27.49 -20.40
C TRP A 637 9.67 27.32 -18.95
N ASN A 638 9.37 26.08 -18.56
CA ASN A 638 9.18 25.66 -17.17
C ASN A 638 10.13 24.48 -16.89
N ALA A 639 10.75 24.49 -15.72
CA ALA A 639 11.55 23.37 -15.25
C ALA A 639 11.26 23.08 -13.78
N SER A 640 11.36 21.85 -13.39
CA SER A 640 11.25 21.44 -11.99
C SER A 640 12.28 20.37 -11.64
N LEU A 641 12.85 20.49 -10.44
CA LEU A 641 13.67 19.49 -9.80
C LEU A 641 13.06 19.23 -8.44
N SER A 642 12.73 17.97 -8.15
CA SER A 642 12.17 17.53 -6.87
C SER A 642 13.12 16.52 -6.23
N CYS A 643 13.41 16.71 -4.96
CA CYS A 643 14.27 15.85 -4.16
C CYS A 643 13.55 15.52 -2.85
N THR A 644 13.36 14.24 -2.55
CA THR A 644 12.71 13.76 -1.34
C THR A 644 13.65 12.83 -0.58
N TYR A 645 13.94 13.17 0.68
CA TYR A 645 14.71 12.35 1.61
C TYR A 645 13.79 11.69 2.62
N THR A 646 13.92 10.39 2.77
CA THR A 646 13.31 9.60 3.84
C THR A 646 14.43 9.03 4.71
N GLY A 647 14.44 9.36 5.98
CA GLY A 647 15.41 8.86 6.94
C GLY A 647 15.17 7.39 7.29
N LYS A 648 16.09 6.81 8.04
CA LYS A 648 16.03 5.42 8.52
C LYS A 648 14.71 5.16 9.28
N ARG A 649 14.11 3.95 9.05
CA ARG A 649 12.86 3.53 9.72
C ARG A 649 12.79 2.02 9.84
N ILE A 650 11.95 1.53 10.75
CA ILE A 650 11.61 0.10 10.80
C ILE A 650 10.76 -0.24 9.56
N TYR A 651 11.28 -1.12 8.72
CA TYR A 651 10.60 -1.65 7.53
C TYR A 651 9.60 -2.73 7.93
N SER A 652 10.06 -3.70 8.73
CA SER A 652 9.23 -4.76 9.26
C SER A 652 9.59 -5.04 10.70
N ALA A 653 8.59 -5.08 11.58
CA ALA A 653 8.77 -5.40 12.99
C ALA A 653 8.93 -6.91 13.17
N SER A 654 9.75 -7.31 14.13
CA SER A 654 9.94 -8.70 14.55
C SER A 654 9.28 -8.93 15.91
N GLY A 655 8.85 -10.15 16.20
CA GLY A 655 8.45 -10.58 17.54
C GLY A 655 9.67 -10.95 18.43
N TRP A 656 10.89 -10.77 17.91
CA TRP A 656 12.13 -11.11 18.58
C TRP A 656 12.98 -9.87 18.82
N TYR A 657 13.45 -9.71 20.07
CA TYR A 657 14.22 -8.56 20.52
C TYR A 657 15.42 -8.25 19.63
N GLY A 658 15.47 -7.01 19.11
CA GLY A 658 16.55 -6.50 18.27
C GLY A 658 16.69 -7.20 16.90
N LEU A 659 15.59 -7.79 16.36
CA LEU A 659 15.56 -8.41 15.03
C LEU A 659 14.61 -7.72 14.07
N ASP A 660 14.25 -6.47 14.33
CA ASP A 660 13.54 -5.64 13.38
C ASP A 660 14.35 -5.41 12.10
N TYR A 661 13.65 -5.37 10.98
CA TYR A 661 14.21 -5.00 9.68
C TYR A 661 14.21 -3.47 9.54
N TRP A 662 15.40 -2.88 9.33
CA TRP A 662 15.59 -1.45 9.26
C TRP A 662 15.89 -0.99 7.83
N GLN A 663 14.99 -0.23 7.22
CA GLN A 663 15.26 0.45 5.97
C GLN A 663 16.24 1.61 6.20
N ARG A 664 17.30 1.68 5.39
CA ARG A 664 18.23 2.82 5.38
C ARG A 664 17.55 4.09 4.90
N GLY A 665 18.08 5.25 5.31
CA GLY A 665 17.68 6.51 4.72
C GLY A 665 18.08 6.57 3.24
N TYR A 666 17.19 7.14 2.40
CA TYR A 666 17.38 7.25 0.96
C TYR A 666 16.83 8.55 0.42
N THR A 667 17.31 8.94 -0.77
CA THR A 667 16.87 10.14 -1.49
C THR A 667 16.39 9.75 -2.88
N ILE A 668 15.18 10.20 -3.25
CA ILE A 668 14.64 10.09 -4.60
C ILE A 668 14.64 11.47 -5.23
N MET A 669 15.06 11.56 -6.48
CA MET A 669 15.07 12.78 -7.26
C MET A 669 14.29 12.58 -8.55
N ASP A 670 13.51 13.60 -8.94
CA ASP A 670 12.82 13.67 -10.22
C ASP A 670 13.11 15.02 -10.87
N ALA A 671 13.23 15.06 -12.19
CA ALA A 671 13.42 16.29 -12.93
C ALA A 671 12.50 16.35 -14.15
N SER A 672 12.03 17.56 -14.47
CA SER A 672 11.26 17.79 -15.69
C SER A 672 11.54 19.16 -16.30
N VAL A 673 11.42 19.22 -17.62
CA VAL A 673 11.52 20.47 -18.39
C VAL A 673 10.35 20.49 -19.38
N GLU A 674 9.62 21.59 -19.42
CA GLU A 674 8.51 21.83 -20.33
C GLU A 674 8.78 23.08 -21.17
N LYS A 675 8.46 23.02 -22.46
CA LYS A 675 8.51 24.15 -23.37
C LYS A 675 7.14 24.37 -23.99
N LYS A 676 6.61 25.58 -23.82
CA LYS A 676 5.44 26.06 -24.55
C LYS A 676 5.87 26.41 -25.97
N LEU A 677 5.38 25.66 -26.96
CA LEU A 677 5.67 25.92 -28.39
C LEU A 677 4.80 27.03 -28.94
N ASN A 678 3.52 27.07 -28.56
CA ASN A 678 2.58 28.11 -28.90
C ASN A 678 1.45 28.18 -27.84
N LYS A 679 0.39 28.96 -28.07
CA LYS A 679 -0.72 29.12 -27.12
C LYS A 679 -1.44 27.79 -26.82
N LYS A 680 -1.39 26.82 -27.74
CA LYS A 680 -2.13 25.56 -27.65
C LYS A 680 -1.26 24.33 -27.33
N MET A 681 0.04 24.39 -27.58
CA MET A 681 0.92 23.20 -27.52
C MET A 681 2.07 23.40 -26.57
N LYS A 682 2.37 22.36 -25.80
CA LYS A 682 3.54 22.25 -24.92
C LYS A 682 4.16 20.87 -25.09
N VAL A 683 5.48 20.81 -25.10
CA VAL A 683 6.24 19.55 -25.03
C VAL A 683 7.01 19.48 -23.73
N PHE A 684 7.23 18.30 -23.21
CA PHE A 684 8.00 18.10 -22.00
C PHE A 684 8.90 16.87 -22.07
N LEU A 685 9.96 16.94 -21.29
CA LEU A 685 10.85 15.83 -20.96
C LEU A 685 10.80 15.64 -19.44
N LYS A 686 10.76 14.40 -18.98
CA LYS A 686 10.77 14.05 -17.55
C LYS A 686 11.67 12.84 -17.33
N VAL A 687 12.45 12.85 -16.26
CA VAL A 687 13.17 11.69 -15.75
C VAL A 687 12.80 11.45 -14.31
N THR A 688 12.54 10.20 -13.97
CA THR A 688 12.31 9.75 -12.59
C THR A 688 13.50 8.94 -12.11
N ASN A 689 13.86 9.10 -10.85
CA ASN A 689 14.98 8.43 -10.18
C ASN A 689 16.33 8.50 -10.96
N PRO A 690 16.79 9.67 -11.47
CA PRO A 690 18.06 9.77 -12.18
C PRO A 690 19.29 9.41 -11.34
N LEU A 691 19.16 9.40 -10.01
CA LEU A 691 20.23 9.00 -9.09
C LEU A 691 20.40 7.48 -8.98
N ASN A 692 19.51 6.71 -9.60
CA ASN A 692 19.50 5.24 -9.47
C ASN A 692 19.50 4.79 -8.00
N THR A 693 18.65 5.42 -7.21
CA THR A 693 18.58 5.18 -5.77
C THR A 693 18.16 3.75 -5.49
N THR A 694 18.92 3.06 -4.64
CA THR A 694 18.58 1.73 -4.12
C THR A 694 17.92 1.84 -2.75
N ILE A 695 17.04 0.88 -2.45
CA ILE A 695 16.44 0.72 -1.13
C ILE A 695 17.11 -0.45 -0.45
N ASP A 696 17.85 -0.17 0.63
CA ASP A 696 18.53 -1.17 1.45
C ASP A 696 17.80 -1.36 2.78
N VAL A 697 17.65 -2.61 3.21
CA VAL A 697 17.08 -2.99 4.51
C VAL A 697 18.09 -3.88 5.25
N ASP A 698 18.30 -3.60 6.52
CA ASP A 698 19.32 -4.24 7.34
C ASP A 698 18.74 -4.82 8.63
N LEU A 699 19.38 -5.90 9.11
CA LEU A 699 19.36 -6.33 10.51
C LEU A 699 20.58 -5.75 11.23
N HIS A 700 20.37 -5.17 12.41
CA HIS A 700 21.43 -4.61 13.24
C HIS A 700 22.08 -5.71 14.10
N LYS A 701 22.69 -6.67 13.43
CA LYS A 701 23.41 -7.80 14.04
C LYS A 701 24.75 -7.99 13.35
N SER A 702 25.74 -8.51 14.09
CA SER A 702 27.02 -8.91 13.52
C SER A 702 26.82 -9.85 12.35
N ASN A 703 27.57 -9.63 11.29
CA ASN A 703 27.48 -10.37 10.04
C ASN A 703 28.61 -11.43 9.94
N PRO A 704 28.34 -12.69 10.27
CA PRO A 704 29.36 -13.74 10.23
C PRO A 704 29.85 -14.07 8.82
N SER A 705 29.04 -13.70 7.78
CA SER A 705 29.38 -13.95 6.37
C SER A 705 30.14 -12.78 5.72
N TYR A 706 30.45 -11.71 6.47
CA TYR A 706 31.20 -10.58 5.93
C TYR A 706 32.61 -11.02 5.54
N GLY A 707 33.02 -10.70 4.31
CA GLY A 707 34.30 -11.06 3.75
C GLY A 707 34.43 -12.53 3.27
N GLN A 708 33.48 -13.41 3.59
CA GLN A 708 33.52 -14.82 3.15
C GLN A 708 32.85 -15.04 1.78
N GLY A 709 32.09 -14.07 1.27
CA GLY A 709 31.40 -14.17 -0.02
C GLY A 709 30.24 -15.18 -0.04
N LEU A 710 29.88 -15.79 1.10
CA LEU A 710 28.78 -16.77 1.17
C LEU A 710 27.42 -16.13 0.89
N ILE A 711 27.22 -14.89 1.37
CA ILE A 711 26.03 -14.07 1.11
C ILE A 711 26.46 -12.87 0.24
N PRO A 712 25.96 -12.75 -0.98
CA PRO A 712 26.27 -11.60 -1.82
C PRO A 712 25.76 -10.26 -1.25
N GLY A 713 26.39 -9.17 -1.63
CA GLY A 713 25.92 -7.81 -1.30
C GLY A 713 26.23 -7.31 0.11
N GLN A 714 26.88 -8.12 0.97
CA GLN A 714 27.28 -7.73 2.31
C GLN A 714 28.46 -6.76 2.29
N ARG A 715 28.29 -5.56 2.87
CA ARG A 715 29.30 -4.49 2.84
C ARG A 715 29.85 -4.13 4.22
N ARG A 716 29.28 -4.64 5.30
CA ARG A 716 29.62 -4.29 6.69
C ARG A 716 29.63 -5.50 7.58
N SER A 717 30.49 -5.48 8.61
CA SER A 717 30.60 -6.53 9.61
C SER A 717 29.60 -6.38 10.77
N ASP A 718 29.09 -5.17 11.01
CA ASP A 718 28.24 -4.82 12.14
C ASP A 718 26.75 -4.89 11.83
N LEU A 719 26.40 -5.20 10.57
CA LEU A 719 24.99 -5.37 10.15
C LEU A 719 24.89 -6.36 8.98
N ILE A 720 23.71 -6.93 8.82
CA ILE A 720 23.36 -7.84 7.73
C ILE A 720 22.38 -7.12 6.81
N THR A 721 22.75 -6.88 5.56
CA THR A 721 21.81 -6.37 4.56
C THR A 721 20.91 -7.53 4.11
N VAL A 722 19.62 -7.45 4.43
CA VAL A 722 18.63 -8.52 4.17
C VAL A 722 17.78 -8.25 2.94
N LEU A 723 17.66 -6.99 2.49
CA LEU A 723 16.99 -6.63 1.27
C LEU A 723 17.78 -5.52 0.57
N ARG A 724 17.90 -5.65 -0.74
CA ARG A 724 18.30 -4.53 -1.63
C ARG A 724 17.44 -4.56 -2.86
N GLN A 725 16.66 -3.50 -3.03
CA GLN A 725 15.83 -3.29 -4.21
C GLN A 725 16.45 -2.21 -5.10
N THR A 726 16.51 -2.49 -6.40
CA THR A 726 17.05 -1.56 -7.40
C THR A 726 16.00 -1.32 -8.50
N GLU A 727 15.65 -0.05 -8.68
CA GLU A 727 14.81 0.42 -9.78
C GLU A 727 15.58 1.46 -10.58
N LEU A 728 15.76 1.21 -11.87
CA LEU A 728 16.50 2.12 -12.74
C LEU A 728 15.63 3.29 -13.22
N PRO A 729 16.24 4.39 -13.68
CA PRO A 729 15.53 5.56 -14.18
C PRO A 729 14.51 5.26 -15.28
N VAL A 730 13.46 6.09 -15.33
CA VAL A 730 12.51 6.10 -16.44
C VAL A 730 12.51 7.47 -17.09
N TYR A 731 12.63 7.49 -18.41
CA TYR A 731 12.65 8.70 -19.22
C TYR A 731 11.34 8.83 -19.97
N TYR A 732 10.76 10.03 -19.97
CA TYR A 732 9.50 10.34 -20.64
C TYR A 732 9.64 11.53 -21.57
N VAL A 733 8.94 11.47 -22.70
CA VAL A 733 8.68 12.60 -23.58
C VAL A 733 7.17 12.70 -23.80
N GLY A 734 6.65 13.92 -23.76
CA GLY A 734 5.20 14.09 -23.93
C GLY A 734 4.81 15.42 -24.54
N LEU A 735 3.54 15.46 -24.96
CA LEU A 735 2.87 16.58 -25.59
C LEU A 735 1.55 16.87 -24.89
N HIS A 736 1.31 18.12 -24.54
CA HIS A 736 0.02 18.64 -24.14
C HIS A 736 -0.55 19.54 -25.22
N TRP A 737 -1.77 19.29 -25.65
CA TRP A 737 -2.44 20.04 -26.70
C TRP A 737 -3.82 20.52 -26.25
N ASN A 738 -3.99 21.85 -26.16
CA ASN A 738 -5.26 22.52 -25.93
C ASN A 738 -5.87 22.89 -27.28
N LEU A 739 -6.92 22.21 -27.69
CA LEU A 739 -7.55 22.43 -28.98
C LEU A 739 -8.51 23.63 -28.97
N LEU A 740 -9.16 23.88 -27.83
CA LEU A 740 -10.12 24.94 -27.62
C LEU A 740 -9.68 25.92 -26.56
#